data_360753e9d26bec65209ebe6620a0ee69
#
_entry.id   360753e9d26bec65209ebe6620a0ee69
#
_cell.length_a   1.000
_cell.length_b   1.000
_cell.length_c   1.000
_cell.angle_alpha   90.00
_cell.angle_beta   90.00
_cell.angle_gamma   90.00
#
_symmetry.space_group_name_H-M   'P 1'
#
loop_
_entity.id
_entity.type
_entity.pdbx_description
1 polymer ?
#
loop_
_entity_poly.entity_id
_entity_poly.type
_entity_poly.pdbx_seq_one_letter_code
_entity_poly.pdbx_strand_id
1 'polypeptide(L)'
;MTLELLKFWVINPTKTADTNLCTNPSFESGTTGWTTGGTNTIATSAVQQRRGVYSCKCTYTDNDLLASYAVTLTDTDHVASMDVYIPSDYEGTELTLTWTGFTSATVAAGKPDMTIRDKWQRVHCHINPDSGDLAGTLTLSETGTNGDATEFIYIDVLQIEARATETTYFDGDTDEYCYWSGQQNASTSIRRADSRNGGTLVDLENYMHISSFIGFGMNPIAIAKTATAGGRSLYQRTNKLDREMIIIGEIIGNNYDDLQTNRKALLDLFKPDLVNGEQEVTIRYMATTSSGKQASEIVDVRCRMKSDGLIGHWSKPTQEPITLMFEAYDDLMRDGNDAVSLDYNDTLANADYIVYQDTDGVWHSMAGVTGTVIAIAQHPITKQIYIGGNFEDAGGDADADYLAKWNGSVWVAVVGGCNNLISSLKFDSAGNLYIGGEFTNWGDANGNRIVKWDGSSLSSLGTGLNGNCFTIAIDSFDNVYVGGAFTLAGGVAKTAKIAKWDGSVWTPLSTGLSDSVRKIVIDKNNNIYIVGAFTNAGDANGDYVVMWNGSAWVSLGTGANGLLLAAVLDESENLYVGGSATTLGGVTVGRWGRWNGQKWEALGTGFNGTVWNINKYDNKIIIGGFFTTAGSASITDRIAVYLGNGIYKPFDINLPGSPIAYGLLLDNLDNLYVGYDTAGSAETAGDDTITNSGTTTRPKFTITGPGLLRQIVNTTNNKGVYFNNLTLQANEIVTLDFEAQEFTSNFRGNILSYILEGISTLDFTLEPGSNRIATFIDGTTDSNTTALMEWKVRYWSLDEAKR
;
A
#
# COMPACT_ATOMS: atom_id res chain seq x y z
N MET A 1 0.71 35.56 -29.75
CA MET A 1 2.08 35.23 -30.09
C MET A 1 2.19 35.19 -31.61
N THR A 2 3.19 35.81 -32.20
CA THR A 2 3.48 35.63 -33.61
C THR A 2 4.06 34.26 -33.85
N LEU A 3 3.70 33.62 -34.95
CA LEU A 3 4.15 32.24 -35.30
C LEU A 3 5.67 32.06 -35.31
N GLU A 4 6.42 33.18 -35.53
CA GLU A 4 7.89 33.19 -35.48
C GLU A 4 8.51 32.83 -34.14
N LEU A 5 7.71 32.67 -33.11
CA LEU A 5 8.13 32.39 -31.72
C LEU A 5 7.90 30.94 -31.27
N LEU A 6 7.38 30.06 -32.14
CA LEU A 6 7.09 28.67 -31.81
C LEU A 6 7.87 27.74 -32.73
N LYS A 7 8.50 26.75 -32.11
CA LYS A 7 9.19 25.68 -32.80
C LYS A 7 8.56 24.34 -32.43
N PHE A 8 8.48 23.45 -33.40
CA PHE A 8 7.91 22.14 -33.26
C PHE A 8 8.89 21.07 -33.72
N TRP A 9 9.06 20.05 -32.89
CA TRP A 9 9.83 18.87 -33.19
C TRP A 9 8.99 17.63 -33.01
N VAL A 10 9.37 16.58 -33.69
CA VAL A 10 8.86 15.23 -33.47
C VAL A 10 9.99 14.39 -32.90
N ILE A 11 9.72 13.70 -31.82
CA ILE A 11 10.62 12.68 -31.30
C ILE A 11 10.25 11.37 -31.98
N ASN A 12 11.08 10.95 -32.93
CA ASN A 12 10.87 9.69 -33.63
C ASN A 12 11.42 8.55 -32.76
N PRO A 13 10.62 7.56 -32.35
CA PRO A 13 11.11 6.43 -31.58
C PRO A 13 12.14 5.64 -32.39
N THR A 14 13.30 5.41 -31.80
CA THR A 14 14.37 4.62 -32.43
C THR A 14 14.24 3.12 -32.17
N LYS A 15 13.33 2.72 -31.27
CA LYS A 15 13.06 1.33 -30.96
C LYS A 15 11.90 0.80 -31.77
N THR A 16 12.04 -0.44 -32.24
CA THR A 16 10.91 -1.25 -32.70
C THR A 16 10.07 -1.67 -31.49
N ALA A 17 8.78 -1.90 -31.73
CA ALA A 17 7.90 -2.43 -30.68
C ALA A 17 8.44 -3.76 -30.15
N ASP A 18 8.41 -3.92 -28.84
CA ASP A 18 8.73 -5.19 -28.18
C ASP A 18 7.55 -6.13 -28.33
N THR A 19 7.80 -7.42 -28.56
CA THR A 19 6.76 -8.43 -28.68
C THR A 19 7.05 -9.59 -27.74
N ASN A 20 6.10 -9.87 -26.85
CA ASN A 20 6.10 -11.14 -26.11
C ASN A 20 5.47 -12.21 -26.99
N LEU A 21 6.27 -13.19 -27.42
CA LEU A 21 5.84 -14.25 -28.31
C LEU A 21 4.97 -15.33 -27.63
N CYS A 22 4.87 -15.29 -26.31
CA CYS A 22 4.00 -16.20 -25.58
C CYS A 22 2.54 -15.79 -25.70
N THR A 23 1.68 -16.71 -26.06
CA THR A 23 0.23 -16.57 -25.90
C THR A 23 -0.17 -17.03 -24.51
N ASN A 24 -1.13 -16.36 -23.88
CA ASN A 24 -1.54 -16.64 -22.50
C ASN A 24 -0.38 -16.62 -21.47
N PRO A 25 0.39 -15.52 -21.39
CA PRO A 25 1.61 -15.47 -20.59
C PRO A 25 1.36 -15.48 -19.06
N SER A 26 0.15 -15.18 -18.61
CA SER A 26 -0.27 -15.15 -17.20
C SER A 26 -1.30 -16.22 -16.82
N PHE A 27 -1.53 -17.19 -17.68
CA PHE A 27 -2.46 -18.34 -17.50
C PHE A 27 -3.95 -17.98 -17.28
N GLU A 28 -4.35 -16.76 -17.56
CA GLU A 28 -5.74 -16.30 -17.35
C GLU A 28 -6.75 -17.02 -18.27
N SER A 29 -6.34 -17.53 -19.41
CA SER A 29 -7.15 -18.34 -20.31
C SER A 29 -6.88 -19.85 -20.20
N GLY A 30 -6.44 -20.33 -19.05
CA GLY A 30 -6.13 -21.74 -18.80
C GLY A 30 -4.68 -22.08 -19.09
N THR A 31 -4.41 -23.33 -19.45
CA THR A 31 -3.05 -23.83 -19.76
C THR A 31 -2.82 -23.99 -21.26
N THR A 32 -3.53 -23.27 -22.09
CA THR A 32 -3.45 -23.35 -23.55
C THR A 32 -2.02 -23.08 -24.05
N GLY A 33 -1.52 -23.93 -24.88
CA GLY A 33 -0.15 -23.88 -25.46
C GLY A 33 0.91 -24.58 -24.60
N TRP A 34 0.57 -25.00 -23.39
CA TRP A 34 1.48 -25.72 -22.50
C TRP A 34 1.24 -27.22 -22.51
N THR A 35 2.33 -27.97 -22.38
CA THR A 35 2.31 -29.43 -22.30
C THR A 35 3.27 -29.95 -21.24
N THR A 36 3.09 -31.18 -20.79
CA THR A 36 3.96 -31.87 -19.82
C THR A 36 4.50 -33.15 -20.38
N GLY A 37 5.55 -33.69 -19.78
CA GLY A 37 6.05 -35.06 -20.06
C GLY A 37 5.51 -36.09 -19.07
N GLY A 38 5.59 -37.36 -19.44
CA GLY A 38 5.26 -38.49 -18.59
C GLY A 38 3.85 -38.47 -18.02
N THR A 39 3.72 -38.68 -16.70
CA THR A 39 2.47 -38.62 -15.91
C THR A 39 2.24 -37.26 -15.22
N ASN A 40 3.09 -36.31 -15.45
CA ASN A 40 3.00 -34.96 -14.90
C ASN A 40 1.74 -34.22 -15.36
N THR A 41 1.22 -33.32 -14.53
CA THR A 41 0.02 -32.57 -14.85
C THR A 41 0.21 -31.08 -14.65
N ILE A 42 -0.46 -30.29 -15.49
CA ILE A 42 -0.55 -28.84 -15.35
C ILE A 42 -2.01 -28.40 -15.20
N ALA A 43 -2.27 -27.46 -14.33
CA ALA A 43 -3.60 -26.89 -14.14
C ALA A 43 -3.50 -25.45 -13.66
N THR A 44 -4.48 -24.61 -14.00
CA THR A 44 -4.58 -23.26 -13.44
C THR A 44 -4.86 -23.33 -11.95
N SER A 45 -4.30 -22.40 -11.19
CA SER A 45 -4.43 -22.32 -9.73
C SER A 45 -4.56 -20.88 -9.28
N ALA A 46 -5.49 -20.64 -8.39
CA ALA A 46 -5.65 -19.35 -7.69
C ALA A 46 -4.97 -19.34 -6.31
N VAL A 47 -4.21 -20.38 -5.96
CA VAL A 47 -3.56 -20.50 -4.63
C VAL A 47 -2.32 -19.62 -4.52
N GLN A 48 -1.49 -19.64 -5.56
CA GLN A 48 -0.33 -18.75 -5.70
C GLN A 48 -0.39 -18.11 -7.07
N GLN A 49 -0.38 -16.79 -7.13
CA GLN A 49 -0.35 -16.04 -8.38
C GLN A 49 0.66 -14.88 -8.26
N ARG A 50 1.35 -14.61 -9.36
CA ARG A 50 2.26 -13.48 -9.48
C ARG A 50 1.56 -12.29 -10.15
N ARG A 51 0.77 -12.58 -11.19
CA ARG A 51 -0.04 -11.62 -11.95
C ARG A 51 -1.42 -12.21 -12.25
N GLY A 52 -2.43 -11.35 -12.34
CA GLY A 52 -3.79 -11.78 -12.66
C GLY A 52 -4.46 -12.58 -11.54
N VAL A 53 -5.35 -13.49 -11.91
CA VAL A 53 -6.15 -14.32 -11.00
C VAL A 53 -5.61 -15.74 -10.90
N TYR A 54 -4.90 -16.22 -11.93
CA TYR A 54 -4.43 -17.60 -12.03
C TYR A 54 -2.93 -17.67 -12.32
N SER A 55 -2.31 -18.72 -11.81
CA SER A 55 -0.99 -19.23 -12.19
C SER A 55 -1.12 -20.67 -12.68
N CYS A 56 -0.06 -21.26 -13.20
CA CYS A 56 -0.02 -22.66 -13.54
C CYS A 56 0.59 -23.47 -12.40
N LYS A 57 -0.17 -24.40 -11.85
CA LYS A 57 0.32 -25.41 -10.92
C LYS A 57 0.84 -26.60 -11.73
N CYS A 58 2.14 -26.85 -11.65
CA CYS A 58 2.80 -28.02 -12.23
C CYS A 58 2.96 -29.07 -11.14
N THR A 59 2.24 -30.19 -11.27
CA THR A 59 2.34 -31.33 -10.35
C THR A 59 3.07 -32.45 -11.08
N TYR A 60 4.05 -33.04 -10.46
CA TYR A 60 4.84 -34.10 -11.06
C TYR A 60 4.81 -35.41 -10.29
N THR A 61 5.03 -36.48 -11.00
CA THR A 61 5.02 -37.83 -10.49
C THR A 61 6.25 -38.66 -10.95
N ASP A 62 7.08 -38.05 -11.79
CA ASP A 62 8.36 -38.62 -12.26
C ASP A 62 9.37 -37.54 -12.67
N ASN A 63 10.63 -37.87 -12.77
CA ASN A 63 11.80 -36.97 -12.92
C ASN A 63 11.95 -36.46 -14.36
N ASP A 64 10.91 -35.88 -14.94
CA ASP A 64 10.95 -35.46 -16.32
C ASP A 64 10.49 -34.00 -16.50
N LEU A 65 10.05 -33.70 -17.69
CA LEU A 65 9.55 -32.44 -18.18
C LEU A 65 8.34 -31.96 -17.36
N LEU A 66 8.49 -30.92 -16.56
CA LEU A 66 7.41 -30.33 -15.76
C LEU A 66 6.44 -29.53 -16.60
N ALA A 67 6.96 -28.67 -17.48
CA ALA A 67 6.16 -27.84 -18.37
C ALA A 67 6.94 -27.49 -19.63
N SER A 68 6.27 -27.42 -20.76
CA SER A 68 6.87 -27.04 -22.04
C SER A 68 5.93 -26.18 -22.88
N TYR A 69 6.50 -25.25 -23.61
CA TYR A 69 5.83 -24.32 -24.49
C TYR A 69 6.50 -24.29 -25.86
N ALA A 70 5.77 -24.71 -26.91
CA ALA A 70 6.29 -24.72 -28.28
C ALA A 70 6.27 -23.31 -28.88
N VAL A 71 7.35 -22.91 -29.53
CA VAL A 71 7.48 -21.57 -30.11
C VAL A 71 8.27 -21.63 -31.43
N THR A 72 7.99 -20.67 -32.32
CA THR A 72 8.80 -20.40 -33.50
C THR A 72 9.50 -19.07 -33.33
N LEU A 73 10.83 -19.08 -33.39
CA LEU A 73 11.68 -17.91 -33.18
C LEU A 73 12.07 -17.29 -34.54
N THR A 74 12.73 -16.14 -34.48
CA THR A 74 13.39 -15.48 -35.60
C THR A 74 14.91 -15.71 -35.53
N ASP A 75 15.62 -15.46 -36.62
CA ASP A 75 17.10 -15.59 -36.68
C ASP A 75 17.76 -14.37 -35.97
N THR A 76 17.58 -14.28 -34.67
CA THR A 76 18.12 -13.26 -33.78
C THR A 76 18.23 -13.82 -32.39
N ASP A 77 18.98 -13.13 -31.50
CA ASP A 77 18.98 -13.46 -30.07
C ASP A 77 17.59 -13.41 -29.47
N HIS A 78 17.25 -14.39 -28.64
CA HIS A 78 16.01 -14.44 -27.87
C HIS A 78 16.28 -14.69 -26.40
N VAL A 79 15.47 -14.08 -25.56
CA VAL A 79 15.42 -14.36 -24.12
C VAL A 79 14.01 -14.81 -23.75
N ALA A 80 13.93 -15.88 -22.97
CA ALA A 80 12.71 -16.25 -22.26
C ALA A 80 12.91 -16.06 -20.78
N SER A 81 11.91 -15.51 -20.12
CA SER A 81 11.89 -15.35 -18.67
C SER A 81 10.54 -15.76 -18.10
N MET A 82 10.53 -16.33 -16.90
CA MET A 82 9.38 -16.90 -16.24
C MET A 82 9.49 -16.72 -14.73
N ASP A 83 8.40 -16.44 -14.05
CA ASP A 83 8.36 -16.47 -12.60
C ASP A 83 8.04 -17.88 -12.11
N VAL A 84 8.83 -18.38 -11.18
CA VAL A 84 8.70 -19.71 -10.56
C VAL A 84 8.54 -19.54 -9.05
N TYR A 85 7.55 -20.20 -8.47
CA TYR A 85 7.35 -20.29 -7.03
C TYR A 85 7.59 -21.73 -6.56
N ILE A 86 8.51 -21.90 -5.63
CA ILE A 86 8.91 -23.20 -5.09
C ILE A 86 8.43 -23.27 -3.63
N PRO A 87 7.44 -24.13 -3.32
CA PRO A 87 6.97 -24.31 -1.94
C PRO A 87 8.07 -24.81 -0.99
N SER A 88 7.88 -24.57 0.32
CA SER A 88 8.83 -25.00 1.35
C SER A 88 8.96 -26.51 1.52
N ASP A 89 7.91 -27.24 1.15
CA ASP A 89 7.81 -28.71 1.19
C ASP A 89 8.28 -29.41 -0.10
N TYR A 90 8.71 -28.65 -1.10
CA TYR A 90 9.25 -29.20 -2.34
C TYR A 90 10.63 -29.85 -2.11
N GLU A 91 10.77 -31.13 -2.46
CA GLU A 91 11.99 -31.93 -2.22
C GLU A 91 12.94 -31.98 -3.42
N GLY A 92 12.53 -31.51 -4.58
CA GLY A 92 13.35 -31.48 -5.80
C GLY A 92 14.65 -30.68 -5.62
N THR A 93 15.72 -31.14 -6.24
CA THR A 93 17.07 -30.62 -6.02
C THR A 93 17.50 -29.56 -7.04
N GLU A 94 16.97 -29.61 -8.24
CA GLU A 94 17.32 -28.66 -9.32
C GLU A 94 16.18 -28.50 -10.32
N LEU A 95 15.81 -27.24 -10.59
CA LEU A 95 14.93 -26.84 -11.68
C LEU A 95 15.73 -26.13 -12.76
N THR A 96 15.44 -26.41 -14.03
CA THR A 96 16.15 -25.81 -15.16
C THR A 96 15.17 -25.34 -16.22
N LEU A 97 15.21 -24.05 -16.56
CA LEU A 97 14.53 -23.44 -17.69
C LEU A 97 15.50 -23.41 -18.86
N THR A 98 15.16 -24.04 -19.97
CA THR A 98 16.05 -24.17 -21.15
C THR A 98 15.28 -24.29 -22.46
N TRP A 99 15.96 -24.09 -23.54
CA TRP A 99 15.47 -24.33 -24.90
C TRP A 99 15.84 -25.72 -25.38
N THR A 100 14.90 -26.40 -26.00
CA THR A 100 15.09 -27.74 -26.57
C THR A 100 14.54 -27.85 -28.00
N GLY A 101 14.97 -28.84 -28.75
CA GLY A 101 14.52 -29.08 -30.14
C GLY A 101 15.31 -28.31 -31.18
N PHE A 102 16.24 -27.43 -30.77
CA PHE A 102 17.18 -26.76 -31.70
C PHE A 102 18.44 -27.60 -31.88
N THR A 103 18.91 -27.72 -33.14
CA THR A 103 20.03 -28.59 -33.48
C THR A 103 21.37 -27.84 -33.60
N SER A 104 21.32 -26.51 -33.80
CA SER A 104 22.50 -25.69 -34.09
C SER A 104 22.51 -24.36 -33.29
N ALA A 105 21.66 -24.19 -32.27
CA ALA A 105 21.56 -22.97 -31.49
C ALA A 105 22.54 -22.94 -30.31
N THR A 106 23.03 -21.75 -29.97
CA THR A 106 23.70 -21.53 -28.69
C THR A 106 22.66 -21.26 -27.61
N VAL A 107 22.59 -22.12 -26.59
CA VAL A 107 21.61 -22.03 -25.50
C VAL A 107 22.31 -21.78 -24.16
N ALA A 108 21.81 -20.82 -23.41
CA ALA A 108 22.16 -20.61 -21.98
C ALA A 108 20.92 -20.85 -21.11
N ALA A 109 20.94 -21.94 -20.36
CA ALA A 109 19.85 -22.30 -19.45
C ALA A 109 19.81 -21.44 -18.20
N GLY A 110 18.60 -21.23 -17.67
CA GLY A 110 18.35 -20.51 -16.40
C GLY A 110 17.92 -21.45 -15.29
N LYS A 111 18.27 -21.12 -14.05
CA LYS A 111 17.91 -21.90 -12.86
C LYS A 111 17.45 -20.98 -11.74
N PRO A 112 16.34 -21.30 -11.02
CA PRO A 112 16.02 -20.63 -9.79
C PRO A 112 17.01 -21.02 -8.67
N ASP A 113 17.11 -20.19 -7.64
CA ASP A 113 17.82 -20.51 -6.42
C ASP A 113 16.96 -21.48 -5.57
N MET A 114 17.36 -22.75 -5.55
CA MET A 114 16.66 -23.79 -4.83
C MET A 114 16.67 -23.62 -3.30
N THR A 115 17.43 -22.68 -2.75
CA THR A 115 17.41 -22.34 -1.31
C THR A 115 16.32 -21.34 -0.95
N ILE A 116 15.78 -20.63 -1.92
CA ILE A 116 14.70 -19.66 -1.73
C ILE A 116 13.37 -20.39 -1.88
N ARG A 117 12.61 -20.49 -0.79
CA ARG A 117 11.30 -21.16 -0.72
C ARG A 117 10.20 -20.15 -0.43
N ASP A 118 8.96 -20.51 -0.79
CA ASP A 118 7.75 -19.72 -0.54
C ASP A 118 7.81 -18.28 -1.09
N LYS A 119 8.58 -18.07 -2.17
CA LYS A 119 8.73 -16.81 -2.88
C LYS A 119 8.82 -17.02 -4.38
N TRP A 120 8.30 -16.04 -5.11
CA TRP A 120 8.47 -15.97 -6.55
C TRP A 120 9.90 -15.58 -6.92
N GLN A 121 10.46 -16.27 -7.90
CA GLN A 121 11.79 -16.01 -8.45
C GLN A 121 11.68 -15.85 -9.96
N ARG A 122 12.28 -14.81 -10.52
CA ARG A 122 12.39 -14.62 -11.96
C ARG A 122 13.56 -15.42 -12.51
N VAL A 123 13.30 -16.31 -13.42
CA VAL A 123 14.30 -17.16 -14.10
C VAL A 123 14.31 -16.83 -15.58
N HIS A 124 15.49 -16.75 -16.19
CA HIS A 124 15.62 -16.46 -17.60
C HIS A 124 16.62 -17.42 -18.29
N CYS A 125 16.38 -17.70 -19.56
CA CYS A 125 17.29 -18.43 -20.40
C CYS A 125 17.40 -17.77 -21.79
N HIS A 126 18.53 -17.95 -22.44
CA HIS A 126 18.84 -17.32 -23.72
C HIS A 126 19.04 -18.36 -24.81
N ILE A 127 18.73 -17.95 -26.03
CA ILE A 127 19.04 -18.70 -27.23
C ILE A 127 19.39 -17.76 -28.38
N ASN A 128 20.37 -18.18 -29.18
CA ASN A 128 20.66 -17.61 -30.49
C ASN A 128 20.48 -18.72 -31.53
N PRO A 129 19.31 -18.83 -32.19
CA PRO A 129 19.05 -19.85 -33.18
C PRO A 129 19.75 -19.55 -34.51
N ASP A 130 20.22 -20.56 -35.19
CA ASP A 130 20.76 -20.43 -36.55
C ASP A 130 19.64 -20.34 -37.58
N SER A 131 19.91 -19.66 -38.71
CA SER A 131 18.94 -19.50 -39.78
C SER A 131 18.52 -20.88 -40.36
N GLY A 132 17.26 -21.21 -40.24
CA GLY A 132 16.69 -22.51 -40.66
C GLY A 132 16.39 -23.48 -39.52
N ASP A 133 16.78 -23.17 -38.28
CA ASP A 133 16.49 -23.93 -37.07
C ASP A 133 15.71 -23.07 -36.05
N LEU A 134 14.53 -22.62 -36.47
CA LEU A 134 13.78 -21.59 -35.77
C LEU A 134 12.60 -22.14 -34.92
N ALA A 135 12.29 -23.41 -35.01
CA ALA A 135 11.19 -24.03 -34.28
C ALA A 135 11.69 -24.92 -33.14
N GLY A 136 11.27 -24.68 -31.96
CA GLY A 136 11.68 -25.45 -30.79
C GLY A 136 10.72 -25.30 -29.61
N THR A 137 11.18 -25.66 -28.45
CA THR A 137 10.36 -25.71 -27.25
C THR A 137 11.11 -25.08 -26.07
N LEU A 138 10.48 -24.17 -25.38
CA LEU A 138 10.91 -23.73 -24.04
C LEU A 138 10.48 -24.80 -23.05
N THR A 139 11.40 -25.29 -22.23
CA THR A 139 11.14 -26.37 -21.27
C THR A 139 11.54 -25.99 -19.88
N LEU A 140 10.69 -26.31 -18.91
CA LEU A 140 11.03 -26.33 -17.49
C LEU A 140 11.11 -27.79 -17.07
N SER A 141 12.27 -28.24 -16.64
CA SER A 141 12.53 -29.62 -16.24
C SER A 141 13.17 -29.68 -14.85
N GLU A 142 13.00 -30.80 -14.19
CA GLU A 142 13.68 -31.14 -12.95
C GLU A 142 14.77 -32.18 -13.23
N THR A 143 15.90 -32.04 -12.52
CA THR A 143 16.95 -33.06 -12.45
C THR A 143 17.23 -33.37 -10.97
N GLY A 144 16.88 -34.60 -10.55
CA GLY A 144 17.10 -35.07 -9.17
C GLY A 144 16.31 -36.31 -8.85
N THR A 145 16.63 -36.98 -7.76
CA THR A 145 15.98 -38.24 -7.38
C THR A 145 14.82 -38.00 -6.43
N ASN A 146 13.64 -38.41 -6.86
CA ASN A 146 12.43 -38.71 -6.09
C ASN A 146 11.67 -37.52 -5.53
N GLY A 147 10.74 -37.03 -6.32
CA GLY A 147 9.54 -36.40 -5.78
C GLY A 147 8.53 -37.46 -5.36
N ASP A 148 7.87 -37.23 -4.26
CA ASP A 148 6.65 -37.95 -3.90
C ASP A 148 5.53 -37.46 -4.86
N ALA A 149 4.61 -38.31 -5.27
CA ALA A 149 3.52 -38.03 -6.22
C ALA A 149 2.57 -36.86 -5.82
N THR A 150 2.94 -36.07 -4.84
CA THR A 150 2.20 -34.90 -4.32
C THR A 150 2.94 -33.58 -4.49
N GLU A 151 4.18 -33.59 -4.98
CA GLU A 151 4.97 -32.38 -5.12
C GLU A 151 4.55 -31.51 -6.30
N PHE A 152 4.71 -30.22 -6.16
CA PHE A 152 4.32 -29.25 -7.18
C PHE A 152 5.09 -27.94 -7.06
N ILE A 153 5.17 -27.22 -8.16
CA ILE A 153 5.60 -25.83 -8.23
C ILE A 153 4.51 -24.99 -8.89
N TYR A 154 4.61 -23.67 -8.77
CA TYR A 154 3.81 -22.75 -9.56
C TYR A 154 4.69 -21.99 -10.54
N ILE A 155 4.19 -21.77 -11.75
CA ILE A 155 4.81 -20.92 -12.75
C ILE A 155 3.81 -19.85 -13.20
N ASP A 156 4.32 -18.67 -13.54
CA ASP A 156 3.53 -17.55 -14.00
C ASP A 156 4.37 -16.60 -14.86
N VAL A 157 3.74 -15.67 -15.54
CA VAL A 157 4.37 -14.49 -16.14
C VAL A 157 5.46 -14.84 -17.16
N LEU A 158 5.17 -15.75 -18.11
CA LEU A 158 6.10 -16.10 -19.18
C LEU A 158 6.26 -14.94 -20.16
N GLN A 159 7.49 -14.62 -20.52
CA GLN A 159 7.83 -13.64 -21.55
C GLN A 159 8.91 -14.22 -22.47
N ILE A 160 8.69 -14.11 -23.78
CA ILE A 160 9.64 -14.53 -24.82
C ILE A 160 9.85 -13.34 -25.75
N GLU A 161 11.06 -12.85 -25.87
CA GLU A 161 11.41 -11.68 -26.64
C GLU A 161 12.56 -11.94 -27.61
N ALA A 162 12.50 -11.32 -28.79
CA ALA A 162 13.55 -11.36 -29.81
C ALA A 162 14.65 -10.32 -29.48
N ARG A 163 15.49 -10.59 -28.45
CA ARG A 163 16.59 -9.73 -28.01
C ARG A 163 17.56 -10.47 -27.09
N ALA A 164 18.75 -9.91 -26.90
CA ALA A 164 19.79 -10.49 -26.05
C ALA A 164 19.55 -10.33 -24.55
N THR A 165 18.68 -9.41 -24.12
CA THR A 165 18.39 -9.14 -22.69
C THR A 165 16.89 -8.98 -22.49
N GLU A 166 16.37 -9.48 -21.37
CA GLU A 166 14.95 -9.33 -21.04
C GLU A 166 14.56 -7.86 -20.74
N THR A 167 13.30 -7.53 -21.00
CA THR A 167 12.69 -6.30 -20.52
C THR A 167 11.85 -6.57 -19.27
N THR A 168 11.28 -5.52 -18.70
CA THR A 168 10.23 -5.69 -17.68
C THR A 168 9.05 -6.44 -18.31
N TYR A 169 8.48 -7.37 -17.54
CA TYR A 169 7.33 -8.14 -18.00
C TYR A 169 6.20 -7.26 -18.52
N PHE A 170 5.62 -7.69 -19.62
CA PHE A 170 4.40 -7.10 -20.17
C PHE A 170 3.49 -8.16 -20.80
N ASP A 171 2.21 -7.96 -20.74
CA ASP A 171 1.16 -8.60 -21.52
C ASP A 171 0.23 -7.54 -22.09
N GLY A 172 -0.78 -7.96 -22.83
CA GLY A 172 -1.69 -7.00 -23.46
C GLY A 172 -2.46 -6.09 -22.50
N ASP A 173 -2.46 -6.41 -21.22
CA ASP A 173 -3.17 -5.69 -20.16
C ASP A 173 -2.22 -5.00 -19.17
N THR A 174 -0.91 -5.03 -19.39
CA THR A 174 0.10 -4.51 -18.43
C THR A 174 0.00 -2.99 -18.28
N ASP A 175 -0.11 -2.25 -19.38
CA ASP A 175 -0.27 -0.79 -19.41
C ASP A 175 -0.88 -0.32 -20.74
N GLU A 176 -1.09 0.99 -20.90
CA GLU A 176 -1.70 1.60 -22.10
C GLU A 176 -0.86 1.45 -23.39
N TYR A 177 0.41 1.06 -23.27
CA TYR A 177 1.32 0.80 -24.39
C TYR A 177 1.38 -0.67 -24.79
N CYS A 178 0.77 -1.54 -23.99
CA CYS A 178 0.71 -2.97 -24.25
C CYS A 178 -0.67 -3.32 -24.83
N TYR A 179 -0.70 -4.23 -25.78
CA TYR A 179 -1.95 -4.73 -26.36
C TYR A 179 -1.81 -6.15 -26.88
N TRP A 180 -2.92 -6.83 -26.94
CA TRP A 180 -3.01 -8.18 -27.52
C TRP A 180 -3.11 -8.08 -29.04
N SER A 181 -2.31 -8.84 -29.75
CA SER A 181 -2.34 -8.89 -31.23
C SER A 181 -3.62 -9.54 -31.79
N GLY A 182 -4.41 -10.16 -30.92
CA GLY A 182 -5.66 -10.85 -31.25
C GLY A 182 -6.62 -10.86 -30.06
N GLN A 183 -7.07 -12.04 -29.63
CA GLN A 183 -7.92 -12.19 -28.46
C GLN A 183 -7.11 -11.98 -27.16
N GLN A 184 -7.71 -11.32 -26.19
CA GLN A 184 -7.15 -11.13 -24.85
C GLN A 184 -6.76 -12.48 -24.23
N ASN A 185 -5.57 -12.54 -23.63
CA ASN A 185 -5.00 -13.75 -23.00
C ASN A 185 -4.91 -14.99 -23.91
N ALA A 186 -5.07 -14.84 -25.21
CA ALA A 186 -5.01 -15.95 -26.19
C ALA A 186 -4.21 -15.60 -27.47
N SER A 187 -3.47 -14.50 -27.45
CA SER A 187 -2.59 -14.07 -28.55
C SER A 187 -1.30 -13.49 -28.00
N THR A 188 -0.33 -13.23 -28.88
CA THR A 188 0.91 -12.56 -28.49
C THR A 188 0.62 -11.12 -28.06
N SER A 189 1.31 -10.65 -27.02
CA SER A 189 1.22 -9.27 -26.55
C SER A 189 2.34 -8.41 -27.15
N ILE A 190 2.03 -7.16 -27.43
CA ILE A 190 2.94 -6.20 -28.06
C ILE A 190 3.02 -4.97 -27.15
N ARG A 191 4.25 -4.57 -26.79
CA ARG A 191 4.51 -3.24 -26.21
C ARG A 191 4.93 -2.32 -27.32
N ARG A 192 4.20 -1.22 -27.50
CA ARG A 192 4.52 -0.22 -28.51
C ARG A 192 5.85 0.47 -28.20
N ALA A 193 6.55 0.88 -29.25
CA ALA A 193 7.70 1.76 -29.12
C ALA A 193 7.25 3.11 -28.53
N ASP A 194 7.90 3.53 -27.46
CA ASP A 194 7.61 4.77 -26.74
C ASP A 194 8.71 5.79 -27.01
N SER A 195 8.35 7.01 -27.37
CA SER A 195 9.28 8.13 -27.55
C SER A 195 10.08 8.48 -26.29
N ARG A 196 9.58 8.11 -25.08
CA ARG A 196 10.29 8.27 -23.83
C ARG A 196 11.52 7.38 -23.68
N ASN A 197 11.64 6.33 -24.47
CA ASN A 197 12.77 5.39 -24.43
C ASN A 197 13.97 5.81 -25.31
N GLY A 198 14.05 7.08 -25.65
CA GLY A 198 15.10 7.66 -26.46
C GLY A 198 14.72 7.66 -27.95
N GLY A 199 14.48 8.79 -28.50
CA GLY A 199 14.20 9.01 -29.92
C GLY A 199 15.08 10.14 -30.47
N THR A 200 15.15 10.22 -31.78
CA THR A 200 15.84 11.33 -32.45
C THR A 200 14.90 12.54 -32.55
N LEU A 201 15.33 13.68 -32.07
CA LEU A 201 14.59 14.94 -32.21
C LEU A 201 14.64 15.40 -33.66
N VAL A 202 13.48 15.51 -34.29
CA VAL A 202 13.36 15.91 -35.69
C VAL A 202 12.57 17.23 -35.78
N ASP A 203 13.20 18.28 -36.28
CA ASP A 203 12.57 19.58 -36.43
C ASP A 203 11.60 19.56 -37.63
N LEU A 204 10.32 19.84 -37.39
CA LEU A 204 9.29 19.87 -38.44
C LEU A 204 9.51 20.96 -39.46
N GLU A 205 10.14 22.09 -39.10
CA GLU A 205 10.46 23.18 -40.03
C GLU A 205 11.43 22.77 -41.13
N ASN A 206 12.14 21.63 -40.96
CA ASN A 206 12.98 21.08 -42.05
C ASN A 206 12.17 20.52 -43.23
N TYR A 207 10.87 20.23 -43.03
CA TYR A 207 10.01 19.60 -44.03
C TYR A 207 8.81 20.44 -44.45
N MET A 208 8.34 21.33 -43.56
CA MET A 208 7.17 22.15 -43.82
C MET A 208 7.27 23.51 -43.14
N HIS A 209 6.63 24.50 -43.75
CA HIS A 209 6.42 25.79 -43.12
C HIS A 209 5.08 25.79 -42.36
N ILE A 210 5.11 25.97 -41.05
CA ILE A 210 3.92 25.94 -40.21
C ILE A 210 3.23 27.30 -40.23
N SER A 211 1.98 27.34 -40.70
CA SER A 211 1.19 28.58 -40.82
C SER A 211 0.25 28.83 -39.65
N SER A 212 -0.24 27.75 -39.02
CA SER A 212 -1.08 27.82 -37.81
C SER A 212 -1.15 26.51 -37.10
N PHE A 213 -1.62 26.51 -35.83
CA PHE A 213 -1.81 25.35 -35.05
C PHE A 213 -3.00 25.55 -34.08
N ILE A 214 -3.67 24.44 -33.71
CA ILE A 214 -4.87 24.41 -32.86
C ILE A 214 -4.70 23.22 -31.87
N GLY A 215 -5.25 23.36 -30.69
CA GLY A 215 -5.23 22.27 -29.69
C GLY A 215 -4.02 22.24 -28.77
N PHE A 216 -3.08 23.13 -28.95
CA PHE A 216 -1.90 23.30 -28.07
C PHE A 216 -2.16 24.28 -26.91
N GLY A 217 -3.42 24.58 -26.60
CA GLY A 217 -3.83 25.54 -25.57
C GLY A 217 -3.82 26.99 -25.99
N MET A 218 -3.58 27.27 -27.23
CA MET A 218 -3.46 28.65 -27.76
C MET A 218 -4.74 29.24 -28.38
N ASN A 219 -5.78 28.44 -28.50
CA ASN A 219 -7.09 28.88 -28.95
C ASN A 219 -8.19 28.46 -27.99
N PRO A 220 -8.57 29.30 -27.04
CA PRO A 220 -9.59 28.97 -26.01
C PRO A 220 -10.98 28.68 -26.59
N ILE A 221 -11.25 29.04 -27.85
CA ILE A 221 -12.55 28.88 -28.50
C ILE A 221 -12.83 27.40 -28.84
N ALA A 222 -11.82 26.63 -29.18
CA ALA A 222 -12.00 25.20 -29.47
C ALA A 222 -12.33 24.37 -28.21
N ILE A 223 -11.81 24.76 -27.06
CA ILE A 223 -12.07 24.14 -25.75
C ILE A 223 -13.43 24.57 -25.18
N ALA A 224 -13.80 25.84 -25.35
CA ALA A 224 -15.04 26.40 -24.80
C ALA A 224 -16.31 25.85 -25.44
N LYS A 225 -16.29 25.44 -26.69
CA LYS A 225 -17.47 24.88 -27.38
C LYS A 225 -17.86 23.48 -26.88
N THR A 226 -16.94 22.76 -26.34
CA THR A 226 -17.19 21.40 -25.78
C THR A 226 -17.59 21.49 -24.31
N ALA A 227 -17.18 22.52 -23.59
CA ALA A 227 -17.48 22.71 -22.17
C ALA A 227 -18.92 23.14 -21.86
N THR A 228 -19.69 23.63 -22.85
CA THR A 228 -21.07 24.09 -22.64
C THR A 228 -22.11 22.98 -22.66
N ALA A 229 -21.76 21.76 -22.91
CA ALA A 229 -22.66 20.61 -22.92
C ALA A 229 -22.83 19.93 -21.54
N GLY A 230 -22.70 20.66 -20.43
CA GLY A 230 -23.27 20.28 -19.15
C GLY A 230 -22.27 19.68 -18.13
N GLY A 231 -21.83 20.48 -17.17
CA GLY A 231 -21.38 20.05 -15.86
C GLY A 231 -19.87 19.87 -15.68
N ARG A 232 -19.31 20.64 -14.79
CA ARG A 232 -17.86 20.81 -14.51
C ARG A 232 -17.06 19.56 -14.18
N SER A 233 -17.64 18.47 -13.78
CA SER A 233 -16.91 17.32 -13.21
C SER A 233 -16.82 16.12 -14.15
N LEU A 234 -17.66 16.00 -15.15
CA LEU A 234 -17.61 14.86 -16.09
C LEU A 234 -16.54 15.03 -17.18
N TYR A 235 -16.17 16.25 -17.50
CA TYR A 235 -15.22 16.57 -18.58
C TYR A 235 -13.78 16.17 -18.22
N GLN A 236 -13.37 16.36 -16.98
CA GLN A 236 -12.00 16.05 -16.55
C GLN A 236 -11.67 14.56 -16.45
N ARG A 237 -12.67 13.69 -16.40
CA ARG A 237 -12.44 12.24 -16.26
C ARG A 237 -12.58 11.43 -17.55
N THR A 238 -13.26 11.93 -18.56
CA THR A 238 -13.61 11.14 -19.75
C THR A 238 -12.78 11.44 -20.99
N ASN A 239 -11.97 12.52 -21.02
CA ASN A 239 -11.35 12.98 -22.24
C ASN A 239 -9.82 13.10 -22.20
N LYS A 240 -9.12 12.23 -21.48
CA LYS A 240 -7.68 12.06 -21.70
C LYS A 240 -7.35 11.61 -23.14
N LEU A 241 -8.33 11.05 -23.85
CA LEU A 241 -8.15 10.45 -25.18
C LEU A 241 -8.60 11.32 -26.35
N ASP A 242 -9.32 12.43 -26.12
CA ASP A 242 -10.01 13.17 -27.21
C ASP A 242 -9.42 14.57 -27.50
N ARG A 243 -8.19 14.82 -27.07
CA ARG A 243 -7.57 16.11 -27.38
C ARG A 243 -7.06 16.11 -28.81
N GLU A 244 -7.74 16.86 -29.69
CA GLU A 244 -7.26 17.07 -31.05
C GLU A 244 -6.23 18.19 -31.08
N MET A 245 -5.07 17.90 -31.67
CA MET A 245 -4.05 18.87 -32.02
C MET A 245 -3.94 18.93 -33.54
N ILE A 246 -3.92 20.12 -34.07
CA ILE A 246 -3.86 20.34 -35.52
C ILE A 246 -2.69 21.28 -35.84
N ILE A 247 -1.81 20.86 -36.74
CA ILE A 247 -0.74 21.66 -37.29
C ILE A 247 -1.08 21.90 -38.77
N ILE A 248 -1.18 23.14 -39.17
CA ILE A 248 -1.49 23.54 -40.54
C ILE A 248 -0.27 24.24 -41.13
N GLY A 249 0.12 23.85 -42.33
CA GLY A 249 1.29 24.43 -42.97
C GLY A 249 1.37 24.10 -44.45
N GLU A 250 2.53 24.32 -45.00
CA GLU A 250 2.87 23.99 -46.38
C GLU A 250 4.16 23.17 -46.41
N ILE A 251 4.15 22.04 -47.09
CA ILE A 251 5.38 21.30 -47.40
C ILE A 251 6.11 22.12 -48.47
N ILE A 252 7.38 22.36 -48.28
CA ILE A 252 8.23 23.17 -49.16
C ILE A 252 9.28 22.27 -49.81
N GLY A 253 9.64 22.64 -51.04
CA GLY A 253 10.76 22.04 -51.77
C GLY A 253 11.32 23.03 -52.78
N ASN A 254 12.61 22.99 -53.08
CA ASN A 254 13.24 23.84 -54.06
C ASN A 254 12.78 23.50 -55.50
N ASN A 255 12.33 22.28 -55.68
CA ASN A 255 11.82 21.73 -56.92
C ASN A 255 10.81 20.60 -56.61
N TYR A 256 10.22 20.00 -57.65
CA TYR A 256 9.22 18.95 -57.49
C TYR A 256 9.74 17.70 -56.77
N ASP A 257 10.97 17.28 -57.06
CA ASP A 257 11.58 16.09 -56.47
C ASP A 257 11.90 16.32 -54.98
N ASP A 258 12.37 17.52 -54.62
CA ASP A 258 12.55 17.93 -53.21
C ASP A 258 11.22 17.95 -52.47
N LEU A 259 10.16 18.48 -53.11
CA LEU A 259 8.82 18.48 -52.51
C LEU A 259 8.33 17.05 -52.20
N GLN A 260 8.51 16.12 -53.18
CA GLN A 260 8.11 14.73 -52.97
C GLN A 260 8.98 14.02 -51.91
N THR A 261 10.27 14.38 -51.85
CA THR A 261 11.20 13.88 -50.82
C THR A 261 10.80 14.35 -49.42
N ASN A 262 10.53 15.63 -49.26
CA ASN A 262 10.09 16.21 -47.98
C ASN A 262 8.72 15.68 -47.57
N ARG A 263 7.80 15.55 -48.53
CA ARG A 263 6.50 14.92 -48.30
C ARG A 263 6.63 13.48 -47.79
N LYS A 264 7.46 12.67 -48.44
CA LYS A 264 7.70 11.31 -48.03
C LYS A 264 8.34 11.23 -46.64
N ALA A 265 9.36 12.06 -46.39
CA ALA A 265 10.02 12.10 -45.10
C ALA A 265 9.06 12.55 -43.97
N LEU A 266 8.22 13.55 -44.21
CA LEU A 266 7.19 13.98 -43.26
C LEU A 266 6.15 12.85 -43.00
N LEU A 267 5.71 12.15 -44.05
CA LEU A 267 4.79 11.03 -43.92
C LEU A 267 5.43 9.85 -43.18
N ASP A 268 6.70 9.57 -43.44
CA ASP A 268 7.42 8.48 -42.76
C ASP A 268 7.61 8.76 -41.26
N LEU A 269 7.67 10.03 -40.83
CA LEU A 269 7.70 10.40 -39.40
C LEU A 269 6.40 10.02 -38.65
N PHE A 270 5.25 10.13 -39.34
CA PHE A 270 3.93 9.93 -38.75
C PHE A 270 3.23 8.68 -39.30
N LYS A 271 3.96 7.82 -39.99
CA LYS A 271 3.40 6.68 -40.70
C LYS A 271 2.58 5.78 -39.74
N PRO A 272 1.27 5.66 -39.96
CA PRO A 272 0.47 4.74 -39.20
C PRO A 272 0.94 3.31 -39.45
N ASP A 273 1.14 2.54 -38.40
CA ASP A 273 1.34 1.10 -38.53
C ASP A 273 0.01 0.45 -38.90
N LEU A 274 -0.20 0.23 -40.18
CA LEU A 274 -1.43 -0.35 -40.74
C LEU A 274 -1.72 -1.78 -40.26
N VAL A 275 -0.72 -2.45 -39.66
CA VAL A 275 -0.85 -3.83 -39.19
C VAL A 275 -1.17 -3.89 -37.69
N ASN A 276 -0.56 -2.99 -36.88
CA ASN A 276 -0.61 -3.06 -35.41
C ASN A 276 -1.18 -1.78 -34.75
N GLY A 277 -1.75 -0.90 -35.53
CA GLY A 277 -2.30 0.37 -35.04
C GLY A 277 -1.43 1.57 -35.40
N GLU A 278 -1.80 2.72 -34.85
CA GLU A 278 -1.17 4.01 -35.17
C GLU A 278 0.12 4.19 -34.39
N GLN A 279 1.16 4.71 -35.05
CA GLN A 279 2.43 4.99 -34.37
C GLN A 279 2.30 6.18 -33.43
N GLU A 280 2.70 5.99 -32.18
CA GLU A 280 2.87 7.09 -31.23
C GLU A 280 4.08 7.94 -31.57
N VAL A 281 3.90 9.26 -31.47
CA VAL A 281 4.97 10.24 -31.59
C VAL A 281 4.85 11.26 -30.47
N THR A 282 5.98 11.84 -30.07
CA THR A 282 5.97 12.99 -29.16
C THR A 282 6.21 14.26 -29.97
N ILE A 283 5.29 15.19 -29.89
CA ILE A 283 5.47 16.53 -30.43
C ILE A 283 6.02 17.41 -29.32
N ARG A 284 7.23 17.91 -29.54
CA ARG A 284 7.86 18.91 -28.67
C ARG A 284 7.64 20.31 -29.28
N TYR A 285 7.24 21.26 -28.47
CA TYR A 285 7.19 22.63 -28.88
C TYR A 285 7.68 23.59 -27.80
N MET A 286 8.28 24.67 -28.23
CA MET A 286 8.90 25.67 -27.39
C MET A 286 8.46 27.07 -27.81
N ALA A 287 8.06 27.89 -26.86
CA ALA A 287 7.83 29.31 -27.08
C ALA A 287 9.15 30.07 -26.94
N THR A 288 9.55 30.85 -27.97
CA THR A 288 10.68 31.76 -27.88
C THR A 288 10.18 33.18 -27.57
N THR A 289 10.91 33.89 -26.70
CA THR A 289 10.59 35.30 -26.45
C THR A 289 11.12 36.19 -27.60
N SER A 290 10.48 37.34 -27.81
CA SER A 290 10.90 38.33 -28.80
C SER A 290 12.33 38.86 -28.64
N SER A 291 13.00 38.56 -27.54
CA SER A 291 14.39 38.85 -27.24
C SER A 291 15.37 37.75 -27.61
N GLY A 292 14.89 36.67 -28.24
CA GLY A 292 15.72 35.52 -28.60
C GLY A 292 16.14 34.64 -27.41
N LYS A 293 15.71 34.97 -26.19
CA LYS A 293 15.87 34.06 -25.04
C LYS A 293 14.86 32.94 -25.15
N GLN A 294 15.31 31.71 -24.99
CA GLN A 294 14.43 30.58 -24.88
C GLN A 294 13.44 30.83 -23.72
N ALA A 295 12.17 30.64 -23.97
CA ALA A 295 11.25 30.51 -22.87
C ALA A 295 11.70 29.30 -22.06
N SER A 296 11.64 29.43 -20.76
CA SER A 296 11.96 28.31 -19.83
C SER A 296 11.02 27.09 -19.98
N GLU A 297 10.20 27.05 -21.02
CA GLU A 297 9.10 26.13 -21.17
C GLU A 297 9.16 25.40 -22.51
N ILE A 298 9.73 24.19 -22.47
CA ILE A 298 9.58 23.19 -23.53
C ILE A 298 8.41 22.30 -23.10
N VAL A 299 7.51 22.05 -24.04
CA VAL A 299 6.32 21.22 -23.79
C VAL A 299 6.33 20.01 -24.71
N ASP A 300 6.27 18.84 -24.15
CA ASP A 300 6.19 17.56 -24.84
C ASP A 300 4.77 17.00 -24.77
N VAL A 301 4.22 16.57 -25.90
CA VAL A 301 2.90 15.94 -25.99
C VAL A 301 3.02 14.63 -26.74
N ARG A 302 2.69 13.54 -26.07
CA ARG A 302 2.53 12.25 -26.75
C ARG A 302 1.21 12.22 -27.49
N CYS A 303 1.27 11.85 -28.74
CA CYS A 303 0.10 11.81 -29.59
C CYS A 303 0.24 10.75 -30.69
N ARG A 304 -0.85 10.47 -31.35
CA ARG A 304 -0.87 9.71 -32.60
C ARG A 304 -1.49 10.54 -33.71
N MET A 305 -1.05 10.30 -34.94
CA MET A 305 -1.73 10.88 -36.08
C MET A 305 -3.06 10.16 -36.31
N LYS A 306 -4.14 10.92 -36.53
CA LYS A 306 -5.42 10.35 -36.92
C LYS A 306 -5.33 9.72 -38.31
N SER A 307 -6.03 8.63 -38.55
CA SER A 307 -6.05 7.92 -39.82
C SER A 307 -6.55 8.76 -40.98
N ASP A 308 -7.35 9.79 -40.71
CA ASP A 308 -7.86 10.79 -41.65
C ASP A 308 -7.14 12.16 -41.54
N GLY A 309 -6.08 12.18 -40.74
CA GLY A 309 -5.41 13.39 -40.26
C GLY A 309 -4.44 14.04 -41.25
N LEU A 310 -4.35 13.53 -42.47
CA LEU A 310 -3.48 14.13 -43.49
C LEU A 310 -4.30 14.63 -44.69
N ILE A 311 -4.52 15.93 -44.72
CA ILE A 311 -5.26 16.56 -45.81
C ILE A 311 -4.30 17.45 -46.57
N GLY A 312 -3.97 17.08 -47.82
CA GLY A 312 -3.14 17.89 -48.74
C GLY A 312 -3.85 18.15 -50.08
N HIS A 313 -3.67 19.32 -50.64
CA HIS A 313 -4.17 19.68 -51.95
C HIS A 313 -3.04 20.19 -52.84
N TRP A 314 -2.90 19.63 -54.03
CA TRP A 314 -1.97 20.11 -55.04
C TRP A 314 -2.31 21.54 -55.48
N SER A 315 -1.45 22.48 -55.18
CA SER A 315 -1.64 23.84 -55.62
C SER A 315 -0.47 24.43 -56.43
N LYS A 316 0.77 23.98 -56.19
CA LYS A 316 1.98 24.48 -56.83
C LYS A 316 3.07 23.44 -56.94
N PRO A 317 4.02 23.53 -57.92
CA PRO A 317 5.09 22.54 -58.09
C PRO A 317 6.10 22.45 -56.95
N THR A 318 6.17 23.46 -56.08
CA THR A 318 7.15 23.57 -54.98
C THR A 318 6.52 23.76 -53.61
N GLN A 319 5.20 23.78 -53.51
CA GLN A 319 4.47 23.99 -52.27
C GLN A 319 3.20 23.14 -52.24
N GLU A 320 2.97 22.43 -51.17
CA GLU A 320 1.76 21.66 -50.95
C GLU A 320 1.18 21.99 -49.55
N PRO A 321 -0.04 22.58 -49.49
CA PRO A 321 -0.71 22.75 -48.21
C PRO A 321 -0.97 21.43 -47.52
N ILE A 322 -0.69 21.38 -46.24
CA ILE A 322 -0.88 20.16 -45.42
C ILE A 322 -1.53 20.50 -44.08
N THR A 323 -2.38 19.62 -43.62
CA THR A 323 -2.92 19.65 -42.27
C THR A 323 -2.60 18.32 -41.61
N LEU A 324 -1.90 18.37 -40.48
CA LEU A 324 -1.60 17.24 -39.64
C LEU A 324 -2.53 17.26 -38.43
N MET A 325 -3.31 16.19 -38.23
CA MET A 325 -4.24 16.06 -37.12
C MET A 325 -3.78 14.93 -36.20
N PHE A 326 -3.67 15.24 -34.92
CA PHE A 326 -3.21 14.33 -33.88
C PHE A 326 -4.23 14.23 -32.78
N GLU A 327 -4.23 13.09 -32.11
CA GLU A 327 -4.92 12.84 -30.86
C GLU A 327 -3.89 12.71 -29.76
N ALA A 328 -3.97 13.57 -28.74
CA ALA A 328 -3.01 13.57 -27.64
C ALA A 328 -3.42 12.60 -26.53
N TYR A 329 -2.46 11.85 -26.05
CA TYR A 329 -2.67 10.92 -24.92
C TYR A 329 -2.23 11.49 -23.58
N ASP A 330 -1.24 12.37 -23.60
CA ASP A 330 -0.64 12.93 -22.41
C ASP A 330 -0.96 14.41 -22.23
N ASP A 331 -0.82 14.81 -20.98
CA ASP A 331 -0.82 16.19 -20.57
C ASP A 331 0.43 16.90 -21.10
N LEU A 332 0.32 18.20 -21.30
CA LEU A 332 1.48 19.03 -21.65
C LEU A 332 2.44 19.10 -20.47
N MET A 333 3.71 18.86 -20.69
CA MET A 333 4.75 18.95 -19.67
C MET A 333 5.55 20.23 -19.82
N ARG A 334 5.77 20.91 -18.71
CA ARG A 334 6.70 22.02 -18.62
C ARG A 334 8.12 21.49 -18.52
N ASP A 335 9.07 22.07 -19.29
CA ASP A 335 10.49 21.78 -19.08
C ASP A 335 11.00 22.59 -17.89
N GLY A 336 11.67 21.91 -16.99
CA GLY A 336 12.07 22.43 -15.70
C GLY A 336 11.29 21.77 -14.56
N ASN A 337 11.89 21.79 -13.40
CA ASN A 337 11.31 21.24 -12.19
C ASN A 337 10.91 22.38 -11.26
N ASP A 338 9.71 22.32 -10.72
CA ASP A 338 9.42 23.06 -9.50
C ASP A 338 10.14 22.33 -8.34
N ALA A 339 10.60 23.08 -7.37
CA ALA A 339 11.34 22.53 -6.23
C ALA A 339 10.91 23.20 -4.93
N VAL A 340 10.87 22.44 -3.88
CA VAL A 340 10.57 22.91 -2.52
C VAL A 340 11.45 22.17 -1.51
N SER A 341 11.94 22.90 -0.51
CA SER A 341 12.51 22.30 0.69
C SER A 341 11.36 21.86 1.58
N LEU A 342 11.36 20.60 1.98
CA LEU A 342 10.36 20.03 2.86
C LEU A 342 10.82 20.12 4.32
N ASP A 343 9.90 20.43 5.20
CA ASP A 343 10.06 20.17 6.63
C ASP A 343 10.05 18.64 6.85
N TYR A 344 10.93 18.17 7.72
CA TYR A 344 11.10 16.72 7.91
C TYR A 344 10.78 16.25 9.33
N ASN A 345 10.59 17.15 10.26
CA ASN A 345 10.03 16.87 11.58
C ASN A 345 9.41 18.11 12.22
N ASP A 346 8.33 17.88 12.95
CA ASP A 346 7.66 18.87 13.78
C ASP A 346 7.67 18.44 15.24
N THR A 347 7.57 19.42 16.14
CA THR A 347 7.45 19.17 17.58
C THR A 347 6.02 19.34 18.03
N LEU A 348 5.39 18.26 18.45
CA LEU A 348 4.09 18.28 19.11
C LEU A 348 4.31 18.56 20.61
N ALA A 349 4.18 19.81 21.01
CA ALA A 349 4.31 20.21 22.41
C ALA A 349 3.18 19.64 23.27
N ASN A 350 3.47 19.38 24.55
CA ASN A 350 2.49 18.86 25.52
C ASN A 350 1.80 17.56 25.09
N ALA A 351 2.54 16.68 24.43
CA ALA A 351 2.09 15.33 24.14
C ALA A 351 2.19 14.47 25.42
N ASP A 352 1.42 14.84 26.43
CA ASP A 352 1.48 14.24 27.76
C ASP A 352 0.41 13.16 27.89
N TYR A 353 0.83 11.89 27.94
CA TYR A 353 0.02 10.70 28.23
C TYR A 353 -1.10 10.38 27.26
N ILE A 354 -1.53 11.33 26.39
CA ILE A 354 -2.52 11.09 25.34
C ILE A 354 -2.35 12.05 24.16
N VAL A 355 -2.41 11.48 22.95
CA VAL A 355 -2.46 12.19 21.67
C VAL A 355 -3.54 11.59 20.80
N TYR A 356 -3.98 12.32 19.77
CA TYR A 356 -4.79 11.72 18.73
C TYR A 356 -4.31 12.15 17.34
N GLN A 357 -4.51 11.26 16.37
CA GLN A 357 -4.32 11.53 14.95
C GLN A 357 -5.70 11.71 14.31
N ASP A 358 -5.88 12.80 13.59
CA ASP A 358 -7.09 13.03 12.81
C ASP A 358 -7.09 12.26 11.47
N THR A 359 -8.17 12.37 10.71
CA THR A 359 -8.34 11.68 9.41
C THR A 359 -7.39 12.17 8.33
N ASP A 360 -6.83 13.37 8.49
CA ASP A 360 -5.82 13.94 7.60
C ASP A 360 -4.41 13.47 7.97
N GLY A 361 -4.29 12.65 9.02
CA GLY A 361 -3.03 12.12 9.51
C GLY A 361 -2.25 13.07 10.40
N VAL A 362 -2.86 14.20 10.81
CA VAL A 362 -2.23 15.18 11.72
C VAL A 362 -2.32 14.71 13.16
N TRP A 363 -1.21 14.82 13.86
CA TRP A 363 -1.16 14.56 15.30
C TRP A 363 -1.52 15.80 16.12
N HIS A 364 -2.31 15.58 17.14
CA HIS A 364 -2.75 16.61 18.08
C HIS A 364 -2.48 16.17 19.51
N SER A 365 -2.01 17.11 20.35
CA SER A 365 -1.93 16.90 21.78
C SER A 365 -3.28 17.09 22.43
N MET A 366 -3.53 16.34 23.50
CA MET A 366 -4.69 16.52 24.38
C MET A 366 -4.16 16.82 25.80
N ALA A 367 -3.48 17.94 25.92
CA ALA A 367 -2.74 18.33 27.12
C ALA A 367 -3.58 18.35 28.39
N GLY A 368 -2.89 18.29 29.52
CA GLY A 368 -3.49 18.43 30.85
C GLY A 368 -3.78 17.13 31.59
N VAL A 369 -3.30 15.99 31.07
CA VAL A 369 -3.31 14.73 31.84
C VAL A 369 -1.97 14.59 32.55
N THR A 370 -1.98 14.12 33.80
CA THR A 370 -0.80 14.07 34.68
C THR A 370 -0.30 12.64 34.93
N GLY A 371 -0.85 11.65 34.29
CA GLY A 371 -0.45 10.24 34.45
C GLY A 371 -1.04 9.31 33.41
N THR A 372 -0.75 8.03 33.54
CA THR A 372 -1.02 7.00 32.55
C THR A 372 -2.49 6.91 32.15
N VAL A 373 -2.77 7.01 30.85
CA VAL A 373 -4.09 6.74 30.26
C VAL A 373 -4.16 5.28 29.81
N ILE A 374 -5.08 4.52 30.42
CA ILE A 374 -5.21 3.06 30.20
C ILE A 374 -6.42 2.73 29.34
N ALA A 375 -7.54 3.38 29.58
CA ALA A 375 -8.79 3.15 28.87
C ALA A 375 -9.27 4.42 28.18
N ILE A 376 -9.70 4.28 26.94
CA ILE A 376 -10.30 5.36 26.15
C ILE A 376 -11.63 4.85 25.60
N ALA A 377 -12.69 5.64 25.70
CA ALA A 377 -14.00 5.32 25.17
C ALA A 377 -14.68 6.55 24.57
N GLN A 378 -15.41 6.35 23.46
CA GLN A 378 -16.24 7.37 22.86
C GLN A 378 -17.70 7.15 23.23
N HIS A 379 -18.37 8.21 23.66
CA HIS A 379 -19.81 8.16 23.94
C HIS A 379 -20.60 7.94 22.63
N PRO A 380 -21.49 6.93 22.56
CA PRO A 380 -22.12 6.54 21.28
C PRO A 380 -23.01 7.64 20.67
N ILE A 381 -23.57 8.52 21.49
CA ILE A 381 -24.50 9.59 21.05
C ILE A 381 -23.78 10.94 20.93
N THR A 382 -23.14 11.43 22.00
CA THR A 382 -22.51 12.77 22.04
C THR A 382 -21.16 12.85 21.39
N LYS A 383 -20.53 11.68 21.09
CA LYS A 383 -19.20 11.55 20.50
C LYS A 383 -18.04 12.06 21.36
N GLN A 384 -18.33 12.48 22.58
CA GLN A 384 -17.29 12.92 23.54
C GLN A 384 -16.36 11.77 23.88
N ILE A 385 -15.08 12.09 24.06
CA ILE A 385 -14.03 11.14 24.46
C ILE A 385 -13.93 11.14 26.00
N TYR A 386 -13.87 9.95 26.54
CA TYR A 386 -13.66 9.66 27.95
C TYR A 386 -12.37 8.90 28.13
N ILE A 387 -11.59 9.24 29.14
CA ILE A 387 -10.37 8.54 29.52
C ILE A 387 -10.47 8.01 30.95
N GLY A 388 -9.85 6.86 31.16
CA GLY A 388 -9.64 6.28 32.48
C GLY A 388 -8.20 5.80 32.62
N GLY A 389 -7.66 5.87 33.83
CA GLY A 389 -6.27 5.50 34.00
C GLY A 389 -5.76 5.68 35.43
N ASN A 390 -4.47 6.00 35.53
CA ASN A 390 -3.78 6.35 36.77
C ASN A 390 -3.25 7.80 36.67
N PHE A 391 -4.15 8.75 36.73
CA PHE A 391 -3.87 10.18 36.67
C PHE A 391 -4.73 10.94 37.71
N GLU A 392 -4.32 12.12 38.12
CA GLU A 392 -5.02 13.01 39.04
C GLU A 392 -5.16 14.38 38.37
N ASP A 393 -6.15 15.16 38.76
CA ASP A 393 -6.39 16.55 38.36
C ASP A 393 -6.36 16.77 36.82
N ALA A 394 -6.95 15.90 36.02
CA ALA A 394 -6.93 16.04 34.54
C ALA A 394 -7.57 17.40 34.14
N GLY A 395 -6.86 18.17 33.30
CA GLY A 395 -7.26 19.53 32.92
C GLY A 395 -7.14 20.57 34.02
N GLY A 396 -6.52 20.22 35.14
CA GLY A 396 -6.47 21.05 36.36
C GLY A 396 -7.77 21.03 37.17
N ASP A 397 -8.66 20.09 36.89
CA ASP A 397 -9.92 19.86 37.60
C ASP A 397 -9.70 18.84 38.73
N ALA A 398 -9.74 19.29 39.99
CA ALA A 398 -9.48 18.47 41.18
C ALA A 398 -10.45 17.29 41.37
N ASP A 399 -11.59 17.28 40.67
CA ASP A 399 -12.56 16.20 40.67
C ASP A 399 -12.34 15.21 39.47
N ALA A 400 -11.38 15.50 38.60
CA ALA A 400 -11.06 14.67 37.42
C ALA A 400 -9.97 13.65 37.70
N ASP A 401 -10.05 12.95 38.84
CA ASP A 401 -9.16 11.87 39.24
C ASP A 401 -9.55 10.54 38.63
N TYR A 402 -8.61 9.90 37.97
CA TYR A 402 -8.73 8.57 37.31
C TYR A 402 -9.78 8.49 36.20
N LEU A 403 -10.74 9.45 36.08
CA LEU A 403 -11.79 9.54 35.07
C LEU A 403 -12.01 10.98 34.63
N ALA A 404 -11.85 11.23 33.33
CA ALA A 404 -12.13 12.54 32.74
C ALA A 404 -12.81 12.41 31.38
N LYS A 405 -13.44 13.47 30.92
CA LYS A 405 -13.99 13.61 29.57
C LYS A 405 -13.46 14.84 28.86
N TRP A 406 -13.29 14.78 27.59
CA TRP A 406 -12.90 15.91 26.76
C TRP A 406 -14.11 16.77 26.38
N ASN A 407 -14.09 18.04 26.68
CA ASN A 407 -15.20 18.94 26.34
C ASN A 407 -15.02 19.68 25.00
N GLY A 408 -13.95 19.37 24.27
CA GLY A 408 -13.55 20.03 23.02
C GLY A 408 -12.32 20.91 23.15
N SER A 409 -11.92 21.27 24.39
CA SER A 409 -10.75 22.14 24.65
C SER A 409 -9.92 21.72 25.84
N VAL A 410 -10.54 21.18 26.89
CA VAL A 410 -9.86 20.75 28.12
C VAL A 410 -10.53 19.48 28.66
N TRP A 411 -9.80 18.75 29.48
CA TRP A 411 -10.34 17.65 30.27
C TRP A 411 -11.15 18.21 31.44
N VAL A 412 -12.27 17.58 31.74
CA VAL A 412 -13.13 17.93 32.87
C VAL A 412 -13.62 16.69 33.59
N ALA A 413 -13.97 16.80 34.85
CA ALA A 413 -14.55 15.73 35.63
C ALA A 413 -15.84 15.18 34.98
N VAL A 414 -16.09 13.90 35.12
CA VAL A 414 -17.34 13.23 34.74
C VAL A 414 -18.30 13.20 35.92
N VAL A 415 -17.77 12.79 37.04
CA VAL A 415 -18.40 12.67 38.34
C VAL A 415 -17.25 12.69 39.37
N GLY A 416 -17.43 13.16 40.56
CA GLY A 416 -16.34 13.26 41.55
C GLY A 416 -15.44 12.03 41.56
N GLY A 417 -14.14 12.24 41.58
CA GLY A 417 -13.10 11.25 41.35
C GLY A 417 -13.23 9.97 42.19
N CYS A 418 -12.69 8.90 41.70
CA CYS A 418 -12.59 7.64 42.46
C CYS A 418 -11.26 7.59 43.22
N ASN A 419 -11.06 6.53 44.00
CA ASN A 419 -9.91 6.38 44.87
C ASN A 419 -8.80 5.46 44.34
N ASN A 420 -8.88 5.00 43.11
CA ASN A 420 -7.85 4.15 42.51
C ASN A 420 -8.07 3.97 41.00
N LEU A 421 -7.13 3.38 40.38
CA LEU A 421 -6.99 3.09 38.94
C LEU A 421 -8.27 2.62 38.26
N ILE A 422 -8.57 3.20 37.10
CA ILE A 422 -9.57 2.73 36.14
C ILE A 422 -8.86 2.01 34.99
N SER A 423 -9.24 0.77 34.73
CA SER A 423 -8.63 -0.10 33.71
C SER A 423 -9.51 -0.34 32.49
N SER A 424 -10.82 -0.11 32.59
CA SER A 424 -11.76 -0.37 31.47
C SER A 424 -12.95 0.58 31.48
N LEU A 425 -13.29 1.10 30.32
CA LEU A 425 -14.46 1.95 30.07
C LEU A 425 -15.25 1.36 28.88
N LYS A 426 -16.57 1.20 29.04
CA LYS A 426 -17.48 0.77 27.96
C LYS A 426 -18.81 1.45 28.07
N PHE A 427 -19.35 1.93 26.95
CA PHE A 427 -20.71 2.46 26.87
C PHE A 427 -21.66 1.37 26.39
N ASP A 428 -22.89 1.33 26.96
CA ASP A 428 -24.01 0.57 26.38
C ASP A 428 -24.67 1.36 25.24
N SER A 429 -25.66 0.75 24.60
CA SER A 429 -26.38 1.36 23.47
C SER A 429 -27.17 2.63 23.87
N ALA A 430 -27.55 2.76 25.11
CA ALA A 430 -28.27 3.90 25.66
C ALA A 430 -27.33 5.07 26.06
N GLY A 431 -26.02 4.86 26.04
CA GLY A 431 -25.03 5.85 26.45
C GLY A 431 -24.67 5.83 27.95
N ASN A 432 -25.01 4.80 28.67
CA ASN A 432 -24.52 4.63 30.03
C ASN A 432 -23.09 4.10 30.00
N LEU A 433 -22.23 4.67 30.85
CA LEU A 433 -20.84 4.27 30.98
C LEU A 433 -20.65 3.23 32.09
N TYR A 434 -20.14 2.06 31.74
CA TYR A 434 -19.65 1.06 32.70
C TYR A 434 -18.16 1.27 32.93
N ILE A 435 -17.77 1.37 34.19
CA ILE A 435 -16.44 1.74 34.63
C ILE A 435 -15.89 0.61 35.50
N GLY A 436 -14.76 0.05 35.09
CA GLY A 436 -14.09 -1.05 35.81
C GLY A 436 -12.67 -0.68 36.21
N GLY A 437 -12.23 -1.16 37.38
CA GLY A 437 -10.89 -0.84 37.88
C GLY A 437 -10.53 -1.48 39.21
N GLU A 438 -9.73 -0.76 40.00
CA GLU A 438 -9.25 -1.15 41.31
C GLU A 438 -9.88 -0.34 42.47
N PHE A 439 -10.75 0.61 42.17
CA PHE A 439 -11.42 1.48 43.11
C PHE A 439 -12.39 0.76 44.04
N THR A 440 -12.71 1.36 45.17
CA THR A 440 -13.65 0.83 46.18
C THR A 440 -14.63 1.90 46.64
N ASN A 441 -15.86 1.49 46.94
CA ASN A 441 -16.89 2.40 47.52
C ASN A 441 -17.17 3.65 46.70
N TRP A 442 -17.09 3.58 45.34
CA TRP A 442 -17.39 4.76 44.53
C TRP A 442 -18.90 4.84 44.25
N GLY A 443 -19.47 5.96 44.59
CA GLY A 443 -20.91 6.21 44.53
C GLY A 443 -21.66 5.71 45.76
N ASP A 444 -21.39 4.50 46.22
CA ASP A 444 -21.93 3.88 47.44
C ASP A 444 -21.02 2.75 47.98
N ALA A 445 -21.41 2.16 49.09
CA ALA A 445 -20.62 1.09 49.73
C ALA A 445 -20.48 -0.20 48.90
N ASN A 446 -21.27 -0.36 47.82
CA ASN A 446 -21.27 -1.48 46.89
C ASN A 446 -20.57 -1.14 45.57
N GLY A 447 -20.20 0.09 45.34
CA GLY A 447 -19.48 0.56 44.17
C GLY A 447 -18.00 0.09 44.19
N ASN A 448 -17.80 -1.20 44.22
CA ASN A 448 -16.48 -1.85 44.33
C ASN A 448 -16.04 -2.36 42.97
N ARG A 449 -14.99 -1.76 42.40
CA ARG A 449 -14.29 -2.19 41.19
C ARG A 449 -15.11 -2.21 39.92
N ILE A 450 -16.40 -1.96 39.99
CA ILE A 450 -17.31 -1.75 38.88
C ILE A 450 -18.50 -0.92 39.28
N VAL A 451 -18.81 0.11 38.47
CA VAL A 451 -19.98 0.98 38.59
C VAL A 451 -20.54 1.32 37.22
N LYS A 452 -21.79 1.81 37.19
CA LYS A 452 -22.46 2.37 36.04
C LYS A 452 -22.71 3.85 36.26
N TRP A 453 -22.37 4.68 35.26
CA TRP A 453 -22.71 6.10 35.19
C TRP A 453 -23.76 6.32 34.13
N ASP A 454 -24.92 6.88 34.46
CA ASP A 454 -26.06 7.10 33.55
C ASP A 454 -26.08 8.52 32.93
N GLY A 455 -25.01 9.31 33.10
CA GLY A 455 -24.95 10.69 32.69
C GLY A 455 -25.30 11.68 33.81
N SER A 456 -25.85 11.22 34.95
CA SER A 456 -26.23 12.03 36.11
C SER A 456 -25.82 11.42 37.44
N SER A 457 -25.85 10.10 37.56
CA SER A 457 -25.60 9.40 38.82
C SER A 457 -24.80 8.10 38.64
N LEU A 458 -24.01 7.76 39.66
CA LEU A 458 -23.37 6.46 39.78
C LEU A 458 -24.31 5.44 40.43
N SER A 459 -24.29 4.24 39.93
CA SER A 459 -24.97 3.08 40.52
C SER A 459 -24.07 1.88 40.59
N SER A 460 -24.13 1.14 41.68
CA SER A 460 -23.39 -0.13 41.81
C SER A 460 -24.09 -1.25 41.05
N LEU A 461 -23.33 -2.25 40.61
CA LEU A 461 -23.82 -3.49 39.99
C LEU A 461 -23.93 -4.55 41.08
N GLY A 462 -25.08 -4.62 41.75
CA GLY A 462 -25.24 -5.46 42.96
C GLY A 462 -24.26 -5.04 44.04
N THR A 463 -23.48 -5.97 44.61
CA THR A 463 -22.41 -5.63 45.61
C THR A 463 -21.03 -5.48 44.98
N GLY A 464 -20.96 -5.30 43.67
CA GLY A 464 -19.71 -5.10 42.92
C GLY A 464 -18.86 -6.39 42.85
N LEU A 465 -17.55 -6.23 42.72
CA LEU A 465 -16.58 -7.29 42.62
C LEU A 465 -15.68 -7.32 43.86
N ASN A 466 -15.24 -8.51 44.27
CA ASN A 466 -14.32 -8.66 45.39
C ASN A 466 -12.83 -8.66 45.00
N GLY A 467 -12.51 -8.33 43.76
CA GLY A 467 -11.15 -8.20 43.18
C GLY A 467 -11.17 -7.38 41.90
N ASN A 468 -10.00 -7.03 41.39
CA ASN A 468 -9.80 -6.10 40.31
C ASN A 468 -10.57 -6.46 39.05
N CYS A 469 -11.17 -5.48 38.43
CA CYS A 469 -11.76 -5.52 37.10
C CYS A 469 -10.70 -5.09 36.07
N PHE A 470 -10.40 -5.92 35.07
CA PHE A 470 -9.42 -5.57 34.02
C PHE A 470 -10.07 -5.26 32.68
N THR A 471 -11.24 -5.81 32.44
CA THR A 471 -11.92 -5.68 31.13
C THR A 471 -13.43 -5.74 31.29
N ILE A 472 -14.11 -4.92 30.49
CA ILE A 472 -15.56 -4.91 30.31
C ILE A 472 -15.87 -5.09 28.82
N ALA A 473 -16.85 -5.94 28.49
CA ALA A 473 -17.43 -6.04 27.17
C ALA A 473 -18.96 -6.06 27.27
N ILE A 474 -19.64 -5.54 26.25
CA ILE A 474 -21.11 -5.43 26.24
C ILE A 474 -21.60 -6.12 24.97
N ASP A 475 -22.60 -7.01 25.10
CA ASP A 475 -23.18 -7.72 23.95
C ASP A 475 -24.28 -6.88 23.28
N SER A 476 -24.84 -7.38 22.18
CA SER A 476 -25.89 -6.68 21.41
C SER A 476 -27.23 -6.56 22.16
N PHE A 477 -27.36 -7.15 23.33
CA PHE A 477 -28.53 -7.08 24.23
C PHE A 477 -28.24 -6.20 25.47
N ASP A 478 -27.14 -5.46 25.47
CA ASP A 478 -26.64 -4.64 26.59
C ASP A 478 -26.34 -5.44 27.86
N ASN A 479 -26.09 -6.76 27.76
CA ASN A 479 -25.53 -7.50 28.89
C ASN A 479 -24.03 -7.17 29.04
N VAL A 480 -23.61 -6.98 30.26
CA VAL A 480 -22.23 -6.59 30.59
C VAL A 480 -21.44 -7.81 31.05
N TYR A 481 -20.34 -8.10 30.35
CA TYR A 481 -19.40 -9.15 30.71
C TYR A 481 -18.17 -8.51 31.32
N VAL A 482 -17.77 -9.01 32.48
CA VAL A 482 -16.66 -8.47 33.27
C VAL A 482 -15.62 -9.54 33.51
N GLY A 483 -14.38 -9.21 33.20
CA GLY A 483 -13.22 -10.05 33.42
C GLY A 483 -12.19 -9.39 34.36
N GLY A 484 -11.47 -10.18 35.10
CA GLY A 484 -10.47 -9.65 36.04
C GLY A 484 -9.87 -10.68 36.99
N ALA A 485 -9.41 -10.19 38.14
CA ALA A 485 -8.79 -11.02 39.18
C ALA A 485 -9.73 -11.40 40.38
N PHE A 486 -10.98 -11.02 40.29
CA PHE A 486 -12.00 -11.29 41.32
C PHE A 486 -12.34 -12.78 41.45
N THR A 487 -12.86 -13.18 42.61
CA THR A 487 -13.36 -14.53 42.83
C THR A 487 -14.87 -14.61 43.00
N LEU A 488 -15.51 -13.47 43.24
CA LEU A 488 -16.96 -13.31 43.31
C LEU A 488 -17.41 -12.00 42.68
N ALA A 489 -18.48 -12.01 41.88
CA ALA A 489 -19.25 -10.88 41.46
C ALA A 489 -20.61 -10.88 42.13
N GLY A 490 -21.00 -9.77 42.76
CA GLY A 490 -22.24 -9.69 43.50
C GLY A 490 -22.41 -10.69 44.64
N GLY A 491 -21.33 -11.30 45.12
CA GLY A 491 -21.39 -12.42 46.06
C GLY A 491 -21.83 -13.78 45.47
N VAL A 492 -22.04 -13.84 44.16
CA VAL A 492 -22.56 -15.04 43.47
C VAL A 492 -21.45 -16.07 43.27
N ALA A 493 -21.74 -17.32 43.66
CA ALA A 493 -20.79 -18.41 43.46
C ALA A 493 -20.56 -18.73 41.97
N LYS A 494 -19.35 -19.26 41.63
CA LYS A 494 -18.93 -19.64 40.28
C LYS A 494 -18.72 -18.48 39.33
N THR A 495 -18.67 -17.25 39.83
CA THR A 495 -18.36 -16.05 39.04
C THR A 495 -16.88 -15.68 39.05
N ALA A 496 -16.00 -16.62 39.43
CA ALA A 496 -14.58 -16.35 39.54
C ALA A 496 -13.97 -15.94 38.20
N LYS A 497 -13.29 -14.80 38.19
CA LYS A 497 -12.53 -14.19 37.07
C LYS A 497 -13.38 -13.69 35.90
N ILE A 498 -14.61 -14.19 35.75
CA ILE A 498 -15.56 -13.77 34.69
C ILE A 498 -17.00 -13.89 35.20
N ALA A 499 -17.81 -12.90 34.90
CA ALA A 499 -19.24 -12.88 35.23
C ALA A 499 -20.03 -12.05 34.23
N LYS A 500 -21.32 -12.34 34.10
CA LYS A 500 -22.27 -11.59 33.30
C LYS A 500 -23.23 -10.83 34.20
N TRP A 501 -23.49 -9.55 33.89
CA TRP A 501 -24.54 -8.72 34.47
C TRP A 501 -25.62 -8.47 33.42
N ASP A 502 -26.87 -8.79 33.70
CA ASP A 502 -28.01 -8.66 32.79
C ASP A 502 -28.82 -7.37 32.99
N GLY A 503 -28.29 -6.42 33.77
CA GLY A 503 -28.98 -5.21 34.17
C GLY A 503 -29.56 -5.27 35.60
N SER A 504 -29.68 -6.50 36.16
CA SER A 504 -30.31 -6.73 37.46
C SER A 504 -29.54 -7.73 38.37
N VAL A 505 -29.01 -8.78 37.79
CA VAL A 505 -28.35 -9.87 38.56
C VAL A 505 -27.04 -10.32 37.91
N TRP A 506 -26.09 -10.73 38.75
CA TRP A 506 -24.89 -11.40 38.32
C TRP A 506 -25.14 -12.88 38.02
N THR A 507 -24.65 -13.36 36.91
CA THR A 507 -24.72 -14.77 36.53
C THR A 507 -23.35 -15.32 36.16
N PRO A 508 -23.04 -16.56 36.52
CA PRO A 508 -21.78 -17.21 36.20
C PRO A 508 -21.75 -17.67 34.72
N LEU A 509 -20.58 -17.72 34.15
CA LEU A 509 -20.32 -18.45 32.91
C LEU A 509 -19.72 -19.80 33.29
N SER A 510 -20.56 -20.86 33.30
CA SER A 510 -20.20 -22.20 33.79
C SER A 510 -19.67 -22.16 35.24
N THR A 511 -18.45 -22.60 35.50
CA THR A 511 -17.80 -22.62 36.81
C THR A 511 -16.86 -21.44 37.07
N GLY A 512 -16.82 -20.45 36.13
CA GLY A 512 -15.78 -19.43 36.11
C GLY A 512 -14.47 -19.96 35.52
N LEU A 513 -13.39 -19.21 35.71
CA LEU A 513 -12.05 -19.52 35.21
C LEU A 513 -11.04 -19.65 36.34
N SER A 514 -9.93 -20.37 36.06
CA SER A 514 -8.90 -20.70 37.05
C SER A 514 -8.05 -19.50 37.46
N ASP A 515 -7.79 -18.56 36.52
CA ASP A 515 -6.97 -17.38 36.75
C ASP A 515 -7.52 -16.17 35.94
N SER A 516 -6.88 -15.02 36.07
CA SER A 516 -7.35 -13.72 35.66
C SER A 516 -7.62 -13.62 34.16
N VAL A 517 -8.74 -12.98 33.83
CA VAL A 517 -9.12 -12.55 32.47
C VAL A 517 -8.54 -11.18 32.22
N ARG A 518 -7.88 -11.01 31.07
CA ARG A 518 -7.23 -9.77 30.67
C ARG A 518 -8.01 -9.01 29.62
N LYS A 519 -8.63 -9.70 28.68
CA LYS A 519 -9.46 -9.05 27.63
C LYS A 519 -10.65 -9.94 27.29
N ILE A 520 -11.76 -9.29 26.99
CA ILE A 520 -12.99 -9.88 26.46
C ILE A 520 -13.33 -9.15 25.17
N VAL A 521 -13.65 -9.89 24.11
CA VAL A 521 -14.22 -9.38 22.86
C VAL A 521 -15.42 -10.24 22.47
N ILE A 522 -16.40 -9.62 21.81
CA ILE A 522 -17.68 -10.26 21.48
C ILE A 522 -17.89 -10.12 19.97
N ASP A 523 -18.24 -11.22 19.30
CA ASP A 523 -18.53 -11.23 17.87
C ASP A 523 -20.00 -10.83 17.59
N LYS A 524 -20.35 -10.70 16.32
CA LYS A 524 -21.72 -10.35 15.86
C LYS A 524 -22.78 -11.40 16.24
N ASN A 525 -22.36 -12.62 16.56
CA ASN A 525 -23.21 -13.72 17.00
C ASN A 525 -23.34 -13.80 18.53
N ASN A 526 -22.74 -12.84 19.24
CA ASN A 526 -22.63 -12.82 20.70
C ASN A 526 -21.81 -14.01 21.29
N ASN A 527 -20.91 -14.62 20.51
CA ASN A 527 -19.88 -15.46 21.08
C ASN A 527 -18.83 -14.58 21.77
N ILE A 528 -18.37 -15.03 22.93
CA ILE A 528 -17.49 -14.25 23.79
C ILE A 528 -16.11 -14.88 23.76
N TYR A 529 -15.14 -14.20 23.22
CA TYR A 529 -13.75 -14.61 23.20
C TYR A 529 -13.03 -13.97 24.38
N ILE A 530 -12.27 -14.77 25.10
CA ILE A 530 -11.65 -14.41 26.37
C ILE A 530 -10.19 -14.78 26.32
N VAL A 531 -9.33 -13.86 26.72
CA VAL A 531 -7.90 -14.11 26.86
C VAL A 531 -7.42 -13.73 28.27
N GLY A 532 -6.39 -14.38 28.75
CA GLY A 532 -5.88 -14.14 30.11
C GLY A 532 -4.77 -15.08 30.55
N ALA A 533 -4.70 -15.31 31.84
CA ALA A 533 -3.74 -16.20 32.52
C ALA A 533 -4.31 -17.58 32.88
N PHE A 534 -5.58 -17.82 32.62
CA PHE A 534 -6.28 -19.07 32.99
C PHE A 534 -5.81 -20.26 32.17
N THR A 535 -6.00 -21.45 32.72
CA THR A 535 -5.71 -22.74 32.08
C THR A 535 -6.89 -23.68 32.19
N ASN A 536 -6.98 -24.63 31.25
CA ASN A 536 -7.99 -25.69 31.23
C ASN A 536 -9.45 -25.19 31.28
N ALA A 537 -9.75 -24.12 30.59
CA ALA A 537 -11.11 -23.61 30.47
C ALA A 537 -11.96 -24.51 29.56
N GLY A 538 -12.91 -25.21 30.15
CA GLY A 538 -13.75 -26.22 29.50
C GLY A 538 -13.09 -27.58 29.30
N ASP A 539 -11.88 -27.62 28.81
CA ASP A 539 -11.07 -28.83 28.65
C ASP A 539 -9.55 -28.54 28.81
N ALA A 540 -8.71 -29.54 28.58
CA ALA A 540 -7.25 -29.38 28.68
C ALA A 540 -6.61 -28.49 27.60
N ASN A 541 -7.37 -28.03 26.62
CA ASN A 541 -6.89 -27.18 25.53
C ASN A 541 -7.34 -25.70 25.67
N GLY A 542 -8.16 -25.39 26.67
CA GLY A 542 -8.63 -24.03 26.93
C GLY A 542 -7.63 -23.21 27.74
N ASP A 543 -6.36 -23.17 27.28
CA ASP A 543 -5.28 -22.46 27.95
C ASP A 543 -5.09 -21.06 27.37
N TYR A 544 -5.19 -20.04 28.22
CA TYR A 544 -4.97 -18.61 27.96
C TYR A 544 -5.94 -17.97 26.95
N VAL A 545 -6.66 -18.76 26.14
CA VAL A 545 -7.69 -18.31 25.21
C VAL A 545 -8.82 -19.31 25.09
N VAL A 546 -10.06 -18.84 25.14
CA VAL A 546 -11.26 -19.67 25.04
C VAL A 546 -12.43 -18.87 24.50
N MET A 547 -13.41 -19.52 23.89
CA MET A 547 -14.68 -18.94 23.47
C MET A 547 -15.83 -19.46 24.32
N TRP A 548 -16.73 -18.60 24.74
CA TRP A 548 -18.03 -18.96 25.29
C TRP A 548 -19.13 -18.77 24.24
N ASN A 549 -19.84 -19.84 23.90
CA ASN A 549 -20.89 -19.83 22.87
C ASN A 549 -22.31 -19.58 23.41
N GLY A 550 -22.41 -19.08 24.64
CA GLY A 550 -23.69 -18.88 25.34
C GLY A 550 -24.07 -20.07 26.25
N SER A 551 -23.47 -21.24 26.06
CA SER A 551 -23.81 -22.46 26.85
C SER A 551 -22.60 -23.21 27.36
N ALA A 552 -21.50 -23.23 26.65
CA ALA A 552 -20.31 -23.98 26.96
C ALA A 552 -19.03 -23.23 26.54
N TRP A 553 -17.92 -23.59 27.21
CA TRP A 553 -16.58 -23.22 26.78
C TRP A 553 -16.19 -24.01 25.52
N VAL A 554 -15.60 -23.36 24.57
CA VAL A 554 -15.09 -23.95 23.32
C VAL A 554 -13.61 -23.58 23.17
N SER A 555 -12.74 -24.58 23.16
CA SER A 555 -11.31 -24.37 22.96
C SER A 555 -10.97 -23.97 21.55
N LEU A 556 -10.01 -23.04 21.37
CA LEU A 556 -9.52 -22.61 20.08
C LEU A 556 -8.21 -23.37 19.77
N GLY A 557 -8.35 -24.54 19.14
CA GLY A 557 -7.22 -25.46 18.94
C GLY A 557 -6.69 -25.98 20.29
N THR A 558 -5.38 -25.97 20.48
CA THR A 558 -4.73 -26.37 21.74
C THR A 558 -4.41 -25.18 22.65
N GLY A 559 -5.08 -24.03 22.46
CA GLY A 559 -4.84 -22.84 23.25
C GLY A 559 -3.50 -22.16 22.98
N ALA A 560 -2.97 -21.46 23.98
CA ALA A 560 -1.68 -20.78 23.92
C ALA A 560 -0.69 -21.36 24.95
N ASN A 561 0.61 -21.09 24.77
CA ASN A 561 1.65 -21.52 25.72
C ASN A 561 2.08 -20.40 26.70
N GLY A 562 1.35 -19.31 26.77
CA GLY A 562 1.69 -18.17 27.63
C GLY A 562 0.59 -17.12 27.71
N LEU A 563 0.77 -16.20 28.67
CA LEU A 563 -0.17 -15.12 28.97
C LEU A 563 -0.55 -14.31 27.72
N LEU A 564 -1.86 -14.16 27.51
CA LEU A 564 -2.44 -13.27 26.52
C LEU A 564 -3.05 -12.05 27.22
N LEU A 565 -2.79 -10.87 26.69
CA LEU A 565 -3.15 -9.57 27.27
C LEU A 565 -4.17 -8.79 26.43
N ALA A 566 -4.13 -9.00 25.13
CA ALA A 566 -4.91 -8.25 24.16
C ALA A 566 -5.68 -9.17 23.21
N ALA A 567 -6.84 -8.70 22.78
CA ALA A 567 -7.64 -9.34 21.76
C ALA A 567 -8.47 -8.30 21.00
N VAL A 568 -8.69 -8.52 19.70
CA VAL A 568 -9.61 -7.75 18.84
C VAL A 568 -10.16 -8.64 17.75
N LEU A 569 -11.38 -8.34 17.27
CA LEU A 569 -11.99 -8.97 16.11
C LEU A 569 -11.91 -8.01 14.91
N ASP A 570 -11.55 -8.51 13.72
CA ASP A 570 -11.64 -7.74 12.48
C ASP A 570 -13.08 -7.76 11.91
N GLU A 571 -13.29 -7.11 10.76
CA GLU A 571 -14.60 -7.04 10.11
C GLU A 571 -15.10 -8.42 9.62
N SER A 572 -14.19 -9.34 9.40
CA SER A 572 -14.46 -10.74 8.99
C SER A 572 -14.60 -11.69 10.17
N GLU A 573 -14.66 -11.19 11.42
CA GLU A 573 -14.75 -11.95 12.65
C GLU A 573 -13.51 -12.82 12.95
N ASN A 574 -12.38 -12.55 12.33
CA ASN A 574 -11.12 -13.18 12.74
C ASN A 574 -10.66 -12.59 14.07
N LEU A 575 -10.24 -13.46 14.98
CA LEU A 575 -9.73 -13.05 16.29
C LEU A 575 -8.21 -12.88 16.25
N TYR A 576 -7.75 -11.68 16.54
CA TYR A 576 -6.34 -11.40 16.77
C TYR A 576 -6.08 -11.37 18.27
N VAL A 577 -5.04 -12.07 18.70
CA VAL A 577 -4.61 -12.10 20.11
C VAL A 577 -3.13 -11.79 20.25
N GLY A 578 -2.76 -11.16 21.36
CA GLY A 578 -1.38 -10.80 21.63
C GLY A 578 -1.04 -10.91 23.12
N GLY A 579 0.24 -11.12 23.40
CA GLY A 579 0.73 -11.28 24.78
C GLY A 579 2.20 -11.67 24.83
N SER A 580 2.53 -12.63 25.69
CA SER A 580 3.87 -13.22 25.80
C SER A 580 3.98 -14.61 25.15
N ALA A 581 2.86 -15.16 24.65
CA ALA A 581 2.82 -16.49 24.05
C ALA A 581 3.70 -16.58 22.79
N THR A 582 4.38 -17.70 22.62
CA THR A 582 5.21 -18.00 21.44
C THR A 582 4.62 -19.09 20.55
N THR A 583 3.56 -19.77 21.04
CA THR A 583 2.75 -20.69 20.24
C THR A 583 1.26 -20.49 20.50
N LEU A 584 0.46 -20.61 19.44
CA LEU A 584 -1.01 -20.61 19.47
C LEU A 584 -1.50 -21.84 18.71
N GLY A 585 -2.26 -22.72 19.37
CA GLY A 585 -2.73 -23.96 18.74
C GLY A 585 -1.64 -24.86 18.16
N GLY A 586 -0.42 -24.80 18.71
CA GLY A 586 0.75 -25.50 18.18
C GLY A 586 1.51 -24.77 17.08
N VAL A 587 0.96 -23.67 16.55
CA VAL A 587 1.63 -22.82 15.56
C VAL A 587 2.60 -21.87 16.26
N THR A 588 3.86 -21.84 15.81
CA THR A 588 4.85 -20.87 16.31
C THR A 588 4.47 -19.47 15.87
N VAL A 589 4.38 -18.53 16.81
CA VAL A 589 4.00 -17.15 16.58
C VAL A 589 5.00 -16.20 17.26
N GLY A 590 5.15 -15.01 16.72
CA GLY A 590 5.92 -13.94 17.35
C GLY A 590 5.08 -13.13 18.34
N ARG A 591 4.59 -13.74 19.42
CA ARG A 591 3.84 -13.12 20.53
C ARG A 591 2.44 -12.64 20.18
N TRP A 592 1.97 -12.86 18.97
CA TRP A 592 0.61 -12.61 18.54
C TRP A 592 0.25 -13.49 17.33
N GLY A 593 -1.04 -13.68 17.09
CA GLY A 593 -1.51 -14.48 15.97
C GLY A 593 -3.00 -14.28 15.73
N ARG A 594 -3.49 -14.88 14.66
CA ARG A 594 -4.86 -14.79 14.20
C ARG A 594 -5.54 -16.16 14.24
N TRP A 595 -6.76 -16.20 14.78
CA TRP A 595 -7.69 -17.31 14.64
C TRP A 595 -8.70 -16.97 13.54
N ASN A 596 -8.78 -17.76 12.49
CA ASN A 596 -9.66 -17.53 11.33
C ASN A 596 -10.99 -18.28 11.42
N GLY A 597 -11.39 -18.72 12.62
CA GLY A 597 -12.57 -19.54 12.86
C GLY A 597 -12.30 -21.05 12.80
N GLN A 598 -11.17 -21.50 12.25
CA GLN A 598 -10.83 -22.91 12.11
C GLN A 598 -9.43 -23.27 12.65
N LYS A 599 -8.44 -22.41 12.43
CA LYS A 599 -7.05 -22.62 12.79
C LYS A 599 -6.36 -21.32 13.22
N TRP A 600 -5.28 -21.48 13.98
CA TRP A 600 -4.36 -20.38 14.26
C TRP A 600 -3.41 -20.15 13.09
N GLU A 601 -3.06 -18.90 12.88
CA GLU A 601 -2.15 -18.46 11.83
C GLU A 601 -1.10 -17.51 12.40
N ALA A 602 0.15 -17.73 12.02
CA ALA A 602 1.24 -16.80 12.29
C ALA A 602 1.13 -15.58 11.35
N LEU A 603 1.47 -14.42 11.86
CA LEU A 603 1.39 -13.16 11.15
C LEU A 603 2.80 -12.64 10.86
N GLY A 604 3.56 -13.36 10.04
CA GLY A 604 4.98 -13.14 9.83
C GLY A 604 5.81 -13.54 11.05
N THR A 605 6.99 -12.96 11.24
CA THR A 605 7.86 -13.24 12.40
C THR A 605 7.36 -12.60 13.70
N GLY A 606 6.37 -11.69 13.63
CA GLY A 606 5.75 -11.06 14.79
C GLY A 606 6.69 -10.09 15.53
N PHE A 607 6.59 -10.07 16.86
CA PHE A 607 7.26 -9.10 17.73
C PHE A 607 8.36 -9.73 18.58
N ASN A 608 9.44 -8.97 18.87
CA ASN A 608 10.50 -9.41 19.79
C ASN A 608 10.15 -9.20 21.27
N GLY A 609 9.05 -8.51 21.58
CA GLY A 609 8.59 -8.21 22.94
C GLY A 609 7.10 -8.44 23.14
N THR A 610 6.61 -8.36 24.38
CA THR A 610 5.23 -8.62 24.74
C THR A 610 4.27 -7.63 24.07
N VAL A 611 3.22 -8.14 23.44
CA VAL A 611 2.09 -7.35 22.94
C VAL A 611 1.14 -7.05 24.10
N TRP A 612 0.85 -5.77 24.33
CA TRP A 612 0.03 -5.31 25.45
C TRP A 612 -1.39 -4.92 25.03
N ASN A 613 -1.52 -4.23 23.90
CA ASN A 613 -2.82 -3.82 23.36
C ASN A 613 -2.89 -4.05 21.86
N ILE A 614 -4.08 -4.34 21.38
CA ILE A 614 -4.40 -4.49 19.96
C ILE A 614 -5.73 -3.80 19.71
N ASN A 615 -5.83 -3.00 18.65
CA ASN A 615 -7.09 -2.43 18.21
C ASN A 615 -7.17 -2.38 16.68
N LYS A 616 -8.36 -2.13 16.15
CA LYS A 616 -8.56 -1.87 14.73
C LYS A 616 -8.13 -0.42 14.41
N TYR A 617 -7.63 -0.23 13.21
CA TYR A 617 -7.26 1.08 12.67
C TYR A 617 -7.44 1.06 11.16
N ASP A 618 -8.53 1.66 10.69
CA ASP A 618 -8.97 1.50 9.30
C ASP A 618 -9.06 -0.02 8.97
N ASN A 619 -8.75 -0.48 7.79
CA ASN A 619 -8.68 -1.93 7.50
C ASN A 619 -7.40 -2.63 8.02
N LYS A 620 -6.73 -2.06 9.02
CA LYS A 620 -5.44 -2.49 9.58
C LYS A 620 -5.60 -2.81 11.07
N ILE A 621 -4.53 -3.33 11.66
CA ILE A 621 -4.47 -3.56 13.10
C ILE A 621 -3.33 -2.73 13.68
N ILE A 622 -3.62 -1.94 14.72
CA ILE A 622 -2.61 -1.23 15.50
C ILE A 622 -2.28 -2.05 16.76
N ILE A 623 -1.00 -2.11 17.07
CA ILE A 623 -0.47 -2.94 18.13
C ILE A 623 0.47 -2.11 18.99
N GLY A 624 0.24 -2.11 20.31
CA GLY A 624 1.11 -1.51 21.31
C GLY A 624 1.71 -2.56 22.25
N GLY A 625 2.94 -2.33 22.75
CA GLY A 625 3.55 -3.28 23.68
C GLY A 625 5.01 -3.00 24.04
N PHE A 626 5.67 -4.00 24.64
CA PHE A 626 7.08 -3.96 25.04
C PHE A 626 8.01 -4.49 23.95
N PHE A 627 7.89 -4.04 22.73
CA PHE A 627 8.71 -4.52 21.62
C PHE A 627 9.47 -3.38 20.95
N THR A 628 10.56 -3.72 20.31
CA THR A 628 11.37 -2.80 19.50
C THR A 628 11.50 -3.28 18.07
N THR A 629 10.96 -4.43 17.72
CA THR A 629 10.86 -4.90 16.34
C THR A 629 9.52 -5.58 16.10
N ALA A 630 8.96 -5.37 14.90
CA ALA A 630 7.76 -6.02 14.38
C ALA A 630 8.06 -6.53 12.98
N GLY A 631 8.06 -7.85 12.78
CA GLY A 631 8.56 -8.41 11.52
C GLY A 631 10.02 -8.06 11.31
N SER A 632 10.34 -7.46 10.18
CA SER A 632 11.65 -6.88 9.87
C SER A 632 11.77 -5.40 10.25
N ALA A 633 10.66 -4.74 10.64
CA ALA A 633 10.64 -3.32 10.94
C ALA A 633 11.18 -3.03 12.36
N SER A 634 12.02 -2.01 12.48
CA SER A 634 12.38 -1.42 13.77
C SER A 634 11.28 -0.51 14.28
N ILE A 635 10.94 -0.65 15.55
CA ILE A 635 9.84 0.08 16.19
C ILE A 635 10.41 0.81 17.40
N THR A 636 10.53 2.12 17.35
CA THR A 636 11.06 2.93 18.45
C THR A 636 9.99 3.23 19.49
N ASP A 637 8.77 3.49 19.07
CA ASP A 637 7.68 3.99 19.91
C ASP A 637 6.83 2.87 20.51
N ARG A 638 7.26 1.62 20.30
CA ARG A 638 6.55 0.43 20.79
C ARG A 638 5.11 0.31 20.27
N ILE A 639 4.81 1.01 19.18
CA ILE A 639 3.55 0.95 18.46
C ILE A 639 3.83 0.58 17.02
N ALA A 640 3.11 -0.41 16.51
CA ALA A 640 3.21 -0.87 15.12
C ALA A 640 1.84 -0.98 14.48
N VAL A 641 1.78 -0.79 13.17
CA VAL A 641 0.61 -1.05 12.36
C VAL A 641 0.85 -2.30 11.52
N TYR A 642 -0.01 -3.29 11.64
CA TYR A 642 -0.02 -4.47 10.79
C TYR A 642 -0.90 -4.26 9.57
N LEU A 643 -0.36 -4.51 8.40
CA LEU A 643 -0.97 -4.23 7.09
C LEU A 643 -1.41 -5.48 6.34
N GLY A 644 -1.28 -6.65 6.98
CA GLY A 644 -1.52 -7.95 6.36
C GLY A 644 -0.23 -8.63 5.90
N ASN A 645 -0.31 -9.91 5.56
CA ASN A 645 0.76 -10.73 4.96
C ASN A 645 2.12 -10.68 5.68
N GLY A 646 2.12 -10.50 7.01
CA GLY A 646 3.36 -10.40 7.79
C GLY A 646 4.08 -9.05 7.68
N ILE A 647 3.45 -8.05 7.11
CA ILE A 647 4.01 -6.72 6.88
C ILE A 647 3.62 -5.78 8.01
N TYR A 648 4.60 -5.07 8.55
CA TYR A 648 4.43 -4.11 9.63
C TYR A 648 5.07 -2.78 9.25
N LYS A 649 4.47 -1.68 9.69
CA LYS A 649 5.13 -0.38 9.68
C LYS A 649 5.26 0.17 11.10
N PRO A 650 6.31 0.97 11.39
CA PRO A 650 6.33 1.79 12.59
C PRO A 650 5.18 2.81 12.54
N PHE A 651 4.85 3.35 13.69
CA PHE A 651 3.91 4.45 13.78
C PHE A 651 4.62 5.77 13.42
N ASP A 652 3.88 6.74 12.92
CA ASP A 652 4.40 8.00 12.37
C ASP A 652 4.49 9.14 13.41
N ILE A 653 4.72 8.78 14.64
CA ILE A 653 4.99 9.70 15.75
C ILE A 653 6.10 9.12 16.63
N ASN A 654 6.99 9.94 17.12
CA ASN A 654 7.99 9.59 18.12
C ASN A 654 7.57 10.12 19.47
N LEU A 655 6.91 9.28 20.25
CA LEU A 655 6.40 9.61 21.56
C LEU A 655 7.54 9.74 22.60
N PRO A 656 7.42 10.60 23.62
CA PRO A 656 8.49 10.85 24.56
C PRO A 656 8.86 9.62 25.40
N GLY A 657 10.14 9.35 25.61
CA GLY A 657 10.65 8.47 26.64
C GLY A 657 10.49 6.96 26.47
N SER A 658 10.22 6.42 25.32
CA SER A 658 9.92 4.99 25.08
C SER A 658 8.62 4.50 25.72
N PRO A 659 7.48 5.05 25.36
CA PRO A 659 6.17 4.84 25.99
C PRO A 659 5.64 3.43 25.76
N ILE A 660 4.68 3.05 26.61
CA ILE A 660 3.84 1.87 26.38
C ILE A 660 2.43 2.38 26.05
N ALA A 661 1.92 2.04 24.88
CA ALA A 661 0.54 2.35 24.51
C ALA A 661 -0.41 1.40 25.24
N TYR A 662 -1.10 1.91 26.26
CA TYR A 662 -2.11 1.17 27.02
C TYR A 662 -3.50 1.35 26.46
N GLY A 663 -3.88 2.60 26.09
CA GLY A 663 -5.18 2.96 25.53
C GLY A 663 -5.09 3.14 24.02
N LEU A 664 -5.93 2.46 23.27
CA LEU A 664 -6.08 2.65 21.83
C LEU A 664 -7.56 2.72 21.49
N LEU A 665 -7.99 3.79 20.83
CA LEU A 665 -9.36 3.96 20.37
C LEU A 665 -9.35 4.54 18.95
N LEU A 666 -10.07 3.91 18.06
CA LEU A 666 -10.51 4.52 16.81
C LEU A 666 -11.95 5.03 17.03
N ASP A 667 -12.17 6.31 16.83
CA ASP A 667 -13.49 6.89 16.98
C ASP A 667 -14.36 6.67 15.72
N ASN A 668 -15.58 7.12 15.75
CA ASN A 668 -16.51 6.93 14.63
C ASN A 668 -16.27 7.90 13.46
N LEU A 669 -15.31 8.79 13.55
CA LEU A 669 -14.80 9.67 12.50
C LEU A 669 -13.44 9.22 11.98
N ASP A 670 -12.97 8.04 12.43
CA ASP A 670 -11.66 7.46 12.10
C ASP A 670 -10.47 8.23 12.71
N ASN A 671 -10.68 9.07 13.73
CA ASN A 671 -9.56 9.61 14.50
C ASN A 671 -9.01 8.55 15.46
N LEU A 672 -7.69 8.42 15.51
CA LEU A 672 -7.00 7.46 16.36
C LEU A 672 -6.48 8.14 17.63
N TYR A 673 -6.95 7.68 18.79
CA TYR A 673 -6.47 8.11 20.10
C TYR A 673 -5.50 7.09 20.67
N VAL A 674 -4.37 7.61 21.20
CA VAL A 674 -3.32 6.80 21.82
C VAL A 674 -3.07 7.32 23.23
N GLY A 675 -3.35 6.48 24.22
CA GLY A 675 -3.04 6.73 25.63
C GLY A 675 -1.82 5.93 26.08
N TYR A 676 -0.91 6.56 26.80
CA TYR A 676 0.38 6.01 27.19
C TYR A 676 0.86 6.50 28.56
N ASP A 677 2.11 6.18 28.96
CA ASP A 677 2.62 6.33 30.30
C ASP A 677 3.76 7.34 30.49
N THR A 678 3.98 8.20 29.53
CA THR A 678 5.07 9.19 29.55
C THR A 678 4.58 10.60 29.27
N ALA A 679 5.34 11.61 29.72
CA ALA A 679 5.08 13.02 29.46
C ALA A 679 6.21 13.62 28.62
N GLY A 680 5.90 14.71 27.91
CA GLY A 680 6.89 15.46 27.12
C GLY A 680 6.35 15.92 25.77
N SER A 681 7.26 16.33 24.91
CA SER A 681 6.94 16.66 23.52
C SER A 681 7.19 15.45 22.63
N ALA A 682 6.31 15.20 21.68
CA ALA A 682 6.50 14.20 20.64
C ALA A 682 7.12 14.84 19.39
N GLU A 683 7.78 14.03 18.58
CA GLU A 683 8.17 14.41 17.23
C GLU A 683 7.21 13.77 16.23
N THR A 684 6.78 14.55 15.26
CA THR A 684 5.89 14.10 14.18
C THR A 684 6.56 14.34 12.83
N ALA A 685 6.03 13.77 11.77
CA ALA A 685 6.47 14.12 10.43
C ALA A 685 6.29 15.63 10.19
N GLY A 686 7.27 16.27 9.55
CA GLY A 686 7.09 17.59 8.98
C GLY A 686 6.05 17.54 7.89
N ASP A 687 5.26 18.59 7.72
CA ASP A 687 4.05 18.60 6.92
C ASP A 687 3.96 19.83 6.03
N ASP A 688 4.20 19.60 4.76
CA ASP A 688 4.22 20.63 3.75
C ASP A 688 2.99 20.56 2.83
N THR A 689 2.36 21.70 2.59
CA THR A 689 1.32 21.82 1.59
C THR A 689 1.89 22.29 0.27
N ILE A 690 1.89 21.41 -0.73
CA ILE A 690 2.44 21.64 -2.04
C ILE A 690 1.30 21.81 -3.05
N THR A 691 1.35 22.89 -3.83
CA THR A 691 0.38 23.11 -4.89
C THR A 691 0.94 22.64 -6.23
N ASN A 692 0.41 21.55 -6.76
CA ASN A 692 0.64 21.16 -8.15
C ASN A 692 -0.38 21.89 -9.04
N SER A 693 0.08 22.91 -9.76
CA SER A 693 -0.78 23.71 -10.64
C SER A 693 -1.17 23.00 -11.95
N GLY A 694 -0.57 21.86 -12.21
CA GLY A 694 -0.80 21.05 -13.40
C GLY A 694 -1.66 19.82 -13.16
N THR A 695 -1.44 18.82 -13.97
CA THR A 695 -2.05 17.48 -13.82
C THR A 695 -1.21 16.60 -12.91
N THR A 696 -1.67 15.36 -12.65
CA THR A 696 -0.92 14.39 -11.83
C THR A 696 0.51 14.21 -12.32
N THR A 697 1.50 14.32 -11.43
CA THR A 697 2.92 14.20 -11.76
C THR A 697 3.65 13.33 -10.72
N ARG A 698 4.83 12.83 -11.09
CA ARG A 698 5.71 12.05 -10.22
C ARG A 698 6.89 12.88 -9.77
N PRO A 699 7.05 13.11 -8.46
CA PRO A 699 8.15 13.90 -7.94
C PRO A 699 9.43 13.09 -7.80
N LYS A 700 10.53 13.83 -7.61
CA LYS A 700 11.83 13.33 -7.18
C LYS A 700 12.17 13.93 -5.82
N PHE A 701 12.58 13.09 -4.88
CA PHE A 701 13.07 13.53 -3.58
C PHE A 701 14.58 13.36 -3.47
N THR A 702 15.23 14.34 -2.87
CA THR A 702 16.66 14.33 -2.53
C THR A 702 16.80 14.60 -1.04
N ILE A 703 17.19 13.59 -0.27
CA ILE A 703 17.31 13.65 1.18
C ILE A 703 18.78 13.59 1.56
N THR A 704 19.25 14.56 2.31
CA THR A 704 20.63 14.61 2.81
C THR A 704 20.63 14.33 4.32
N GLY A 705 21.48 13.41 4.77
CA GLY A 705 21.66 13.09 6.19
C GLY A 705 22.60 14.05 6.92
N PRO A 706 22.75 13.86 8.22
CA PRO A 706 22.43 12.65 8.98
C PRO A 706 20.95 12.57 9.44
N GLY A 707 20.52 11.36 9.80
CA GLY A 707 19.20 11.13 10.40
C GLY A 707 18.63 9.75 10.06
N LEU A 708 17.58 9.32 10.72
CA LEU A 708 16.87 8.09 10.42
C LEU A 708 15.67 8.41 9.54
N LEU A 709 15.79 8.20 8.24
CA LEU A 709 14.68 8.38 7.30
C LEU A 709 13.63 7.29 7.52
N ARG A 710 12.41 7.69 7.89
CA ARG A 710 11.31 6.79 8.21
C ARG A 710 10.27 6.69 7.11
N GLN A 711 9.82 7.84 6.62
CA GLN A 711 8.77 7.88 5.59
C GLN A 711 8.77 9.19 4.82
N ILE A 712 8.19 9.11 3.63
CA ILE A 712 7.72 10.24 2.82
C ILE A 712 6.34 9.85 2.29
N VAL A 713 5.30 10.59 2.65
CA VAL A 713 3.90 10.26 2.34
C VAL A 713 3.17 11.47 1.77
N ASN A 714 2.46 11.29 0.68
CA ASN A 714 1.43 12.21 0.24
C ASN A 714 0.12 11.81 0.91
N THR A 715 -0.27 12.53 1.96
CA THR A 715 -1.47 12.22 2.74
C THR A 715 -2.76 12.53 1.98
N THR A 716 -2.70 13.38 0.96
CA THR A 716 -3.85 13.71 0.12
C THR A 716 -4.35 12.51 -0.71
N ASN A 717 -3.44 11.67 -1.20
CA ASN A 717 -3.81 10.48 -1.99
C ASN A 717 -3.37 9.16 -1.34
N ASN A 718 -2.84 9.23 -0.11
CA ASN A 718 -2.39 8.10 0.69
C ASN A 718 -1.29 7.24 0.03
N LYS A 719 -0.45 7.86 -0.81
CA LYS A 719 0.71 7.22 -1.43
C LYS A 719 1.97 7.58 -0.66
N GLY A 720 2.82 6.59 -0.38
CA GLY A 720 4.02 6.85 0.42
C GLY A 720 5.10 5.79 0.30
N VAL A 721 6.31 6.17 0.68
CA VAL A 721 7.46 5.27 0.85
C VAL A 721 7.84 5.23 2.32
N TYR A 722 7.93 4.04 2.86
CA TYR A 722 8.29 3.76 4.24
C TYR A 722 9.61 3.00 4.26
N PHE A 723 10.49 3.36 5.19
CA PHE A 723 11.84 2.81 5.26
C PHE A 723 12.05 1.95 6.50
N ASN A 724 12.86 0.92 6.36
CA ASN A 724 13.29 0.06 7.44
C ASN A 724 14.73 0.37 7.81
N ASN A 725 14.95 1.06 8.93
CA ASN A 725 16.28 1.38 9.48
C ASN A 725 17.24 2.07 8.49
N LEU A 726 16.75 2.95 7.64
CA LEU A 726 17.59 3.75 6.77
C LEU A 726 18.20 4.92 7.54
N THR A 727 19.20 4.64 8.37
CA THR A 727 19.97 5.69 9.06
C THR A 727 20.99 6.28 8.08
N LEU A 728 20.79 7.54 7.73
CA LEU A 728 21.66 8.31 6.86
C LEU A 728 22.88 8.78 7.63
N GLN A 729 24.05 8.68 7.02
CA GLN A 729 25.29 9.25 7.55
C GLN A 729 25.39 10.73 7.18
N ALA A 730 26.28 11.46 7.84
CA ALA A 730 26.54 12.85 7.46
C ALA A 730 26.99 12.92 5.98
N ASN A 731 26.36 13.82 5.22
CA ASN A 731 26.53 13.97 3.76
C ASN A 731 26.10 12.75 2.92
N GLU A 732 25.41 11.79 3.47
CA GLU A 732 24.74 10.77 2.67
C GLU A 732 23.53 11.38 1.97
N ILE A 733 23.44 11.18 0.66
CA ILE A 733 22.35 11.70 -0.17
C ILE A 733 21.56 10.51 -0.71
N VAL A 734 20.29 10.45 -0.35
CA VAL A 734 19.32 9.51 -0.91
C VAL A 734 18.50 10.23 -1.99
N THR A 735 18.39 9.60 -3.14
CA THR A 735 17.57 10.06 -4.26
C THR A 735 16.45 9.04 -4.50
N LEU A 736 15.22 9.54 -4.51
CA LEU A 736 14.02 8.78 -4.84
C LEU A 736 13.37 9.44 -6.06
N ASP A 737 13.66 8.93 -7.23
CA ASP A 737 13.10 9.43 -8.48
C ASP A 737 11.95 8.53 -8.93
N PHE A 738 10.72 9.00 -8.77
CA PHE A 738 9.52 8.23 -9.10
C PHE A 738 9.16 8.27 -10.59
N GLU A 739 9.69 9.23 -11.33
CA GLU A 739 9.55 9.25 -12.79
C GLU A 739 10.52 8.25 -13.43
N ALA A 740 11.79 8.28 -13.00
CA ALA A 740 12.82 7.37 -13.52
C ALA A 740 12.79 5.97 -12.87
N GLN A 741 12.03 5.79 -11.79
CA GLN A 741 12.02 4.57 -10.96
C GLN A 741 13.42 4.23 -10.40
N GLU A 742 14.17 5.27 -10.01
CA GLU A 742 15.51 5.15 -9.45
C GLU A 742 15.53 5.50 -7.96
N PHE A 743 15.97 4.54 -7.12
CA PHE A 743 16.05 4.68 -5.67
C PHE A 743 17.47 4.38 -5.20
N THR A 744 18.25 5.43 -4.94
CA THR A 744 19.70 5.31 -4.73
C THR A 744 20.21 6.14 -3.56
N SER A 745 21.35 5.74 -3.02
CA SER A 745 22.17 6.51 -2.09
C SER A 745 23.59 6.62 -2.66
N ASN A 746 24.21 7.78 -2.53
CA ASN A 746 25.60 8.00 -2.95
C ASN A 746 26.60 7.12 -2.15
N PHE A 747 26.21 6.59 -0.97
CA PHE A 747 27.05 5.73 -0.15
C PHE A 747 26.75 4.24 -0.33
N ARG A 748 25.47 3.88 -0.62
CA ARG A 748 24.98 2.49 -0.61
C ARG A 748 24.61 1.95 -1.99
N GLY A 749 24.55 2.82 -3.00
CA GLY A 749 23.99 2.45 -4.30
C GLY A 749 22.47 2.28 -4.22
N ASN A 750 21.92 1.17 -4.73
CA ASN A 750 20.47 0.90 -4.70
C ASN A 750 19.98 0.68 -3.26
N ILE A 751 18.88 1.34 -2.89
CA ILE A 751 18.32 1.30 -1.53
C ILE A 751 16.95 0.60 -1.45
N LEU A 752 16.51 -0.09 -2.48
CA LEU A 752 15.23 -0.79 -2.48
C LEU A 752 15.08 -1.78 -1.30
N SER A 753 16.19 -2.39 -0.85
CA SER A 753 16.20 -3.27 0.33
C SER A 753 15.87 -2.59 1.65
N TYR A 754 15.93 -1.27 1.70
CA TYR A 754 15.54 -0.47 2.87
C TYR A 754 14.08 0.00 2.78
N ILE A 755 13.41 -0.17 1.65
CA ILE A 755 12.01 0.19 1.47
C ILE A 755 11.15 -0.97 1.99
N LEU A 756 10.18 -0.65 2.85
CA LEU A 756 9.26 -1.62 3.39
C LEU A 756 8.29 -2.10 2.29
N GLU A 757 8.41 -3.37 1.93
CA GLU A 757 7.57 -4.00 0.93
C GLU A 757 6.10 -4.06 1.38
N GLY A 758 5.18 -3.97 0.41
CA GLY A 758 3.73 -4.14 0.62
C GLY A 758 3.02 -2.90 1.16
N ILE A 759 3.75 -1.85 1.57
CA ILE A 759 3.19 -0.56 1.99
C ILE A 759 3.72 0.61 1.20
N SER A 760 4.94 0.48 0.68
CA SER A 760 5.55 1.53 -0.11
C SER A 760 4.95 1.54 -1.51
N THR A 761 4.49 2.69 -1.95
CA THR A 761 3.97 2.91 -3.28
C THR A 761 5.09 3.45 -4.16
N LEU A 762 5.64 2.63 -5.04
CA LEU A 762 6.64 3.08 -6.02
C LEU A 762 6.02 3.96 -7.12
N ASP A 763 4.70 4.13 -7.11
CA ASP A 763 3.94 5.08 -7.94
C ASP A 763 3.50 6.28 -7.08
N PHE A 764 4.43 7.00 -6.49
CA PHE A 764 4.17 8.23 -5.74
C PHE A 764 3.80 9.36 -6.70
N THR A 765 2.68 10.04 -6.45
CA THR A 765 2.18 11.10 -7.33
C THR A 765 1.78 12.34 -6.55
N LEU A 766 1.88 13.51 -7.21
CA LEU A 766 1.21 14.74 -6.82
C LEU A 766 -0.04 14.90 -7.66
N GLU A 767 -1.18 15.01 -7.02
CA GLU A 767 -2.46 15.27 -7.69
C GLU A 767 -2.61 16.77 -8.05
N PRO A 768 -3.48 17.12 -9.02
CA PRO A 768 -3.79 18.51 -9.29
C PRO A 768 -4.32 19.24 -8.06
N GLY A 769 -3.82 20.44 -7.80
CA GLY A 769 -4.20 21.22 -6.63
C GLY A 769 -3.30 20.99 -5.43
N SER A 770 -3.87 21.08 -4.24
CA SER A 770 -3.12 20.99 -2.98
C SER A 770 -2.78 19.54 -2.67
N ASN A 771 -1.50 19.26 -2.41
CA ASN A 771 -0.97 18.00 -1.92
C ASN A 771 -0.28 18.23 -0.58
N ARG A 772 -0.53 17.38 0.37
CA ARG A 772 0.08 17.45 1.68
C ARG A 772 1.13 16.36 1.81
N ILE A 773 2.40 16.76 1.94
CA ILE A 773 3.55 15.86 1.99
C ILE A 773 4.05 15.80 3.43
N ALA A 774 3.97 14.62 4.02
CA ALA A 774 4.52 14.33 5.34
C ALA A 774 5.87 13.64 5.19
N THR A 775 6.95 14.28 5.62
CA THR A 775 8.32 13.75 5.61
C THR A 775 8.79 13.55 7.03
N PHE A 776 9.32 12.38 7.37
CA PHE A 776 9.81 12.10 8.71
C PHE A 776 11.25 11.57 8.69
N ILE A 777 12.17 12.38 9.23
CA ILE A 777 13.57 12.03 9.50
C ILE A 777 13.79 12.18 11.00
N ASP A 778 14.00 11.05 11.68
CA ASP A 778 14.13 10.95 13.13
C ASP A 778 15.61 10.83 13.54
N GLY A 779 15.89 10.95 14.82
CA GLY A 779 17.21 10.76 15.42
C GLY A 779 18.14 11.96 15.33
N THR A 780 19.44 11.72 15.22
CA THR A 780 20.44 12.79 15.19
C THR A 780 20.48 13.50 13.84
N THR A 781 19.67 14.54 13.70
CA THR A 781 19.74 15.49 12.58
C THR A 781 20.66 16.66 12.92
N ASP A 782 21.17 17.36 11.91
CA ASP A 782 21.97 18.58 12.08
C ASP A 782 21.59 19.62 11.00
N SER A 783 22.29 20.74 10.97
CA SER A 783 22.04 21.83 10.02
C SER A 783 22.26 21.44 8.54
N ASN A 784 22.83 20.29 8.25
CA ASN A 784 23.06 19.78 6.90
C ASN A 784 21.97 18.78 6.49
N THR A 785 21.14 18.33 7.42
CA THR A 785 20.00 17.48 7.11
C THR A 785 18.99 18.26 6.30
N THR A 786 18.64 17.77 5.12
CA THR A 786 17.70 18.44 4.22
C THR A 786 16.79 17.43 3.51
N ALA A 787 15.58 17.85 3.23
CA ALA A 787 14.66 17.15 2.34
C ALA A 787 14.23 18.11 1.24
N LEU A 788 14.52 17.76 -0.01
CA LEU A 788 14.17 18.53 -1.19
C LEU A 788 13.25 17.70 -2.07
N MET A 789 12.16 18.27 -2.52
CA MET A 789 11.28 17.68 -3.50
C MET A 789 11.27 18.52 -4.78
N GLU A 790 11.38 17.85 -5.91
CA GLU A 790 11.34 18.43 -7.24
C GLU A 790 10.27 17.70 -8.08
N TRP A 791 9.54 18.41 -8.91
CA TRP A 791 8.58 17.79 -9.82
C TRP A 791 8.44 18.59 -11.11
N LYS A 792 8.00 17.91 -12.18
CA LYS A 792 7.62 18.56 -13.43
C LYS A 792 6.14 18.86 -13.42
N VAL A 793 5.79 20.11 -13.62
CA VAL A 793 4.39 20.48 -13.74
C VAL A 793 3.87 20.09 -15.13
N ARG A 794 2.77 19.37 -15.18
CA ARG A 794 2.10 18.93 -16.40
C ARG A 794 0.79 19.68 -16.56
N TYR A 795 0.46 20.09 -17.77
CA TYR A 795 -0.71 20.89 -18.06
C TYR A 795 -1.54 20.30 -19.20
N TRP A 796 -2.84 20.53 -19.15
CA TRP A 796 -3.74 20.22 -20.25
C TRP A 796 -3.60 21.18 -21.42
N SER A 797 -3.11 22.38 -21.18
CA SER A 797 -2.96 23.42 -22.20
C SER A 797 -1.85 24.41 -21.86
N LEU A 798 -1.32 25.08 -22.89
CA LEU A 798 -0.35 26.17 -22.71
C LEU A 798 -0.90 27.36 -21.92
N ASP A 799 -2.21 27.59 -21.97
CA ASP A 799 -2.82 28.69 -21.22
C ASP A 799 -2.83 28.40 -19.70
N GLU A 800 -2.94 27.12 -19.31
CA GLU A 800 -2.75 26.69 -17.92
C GLU A 800 -1.29 26.81 -17.48
N ALA A 801 -0.35 26.44 -18.35
CA ALA A 801 1.08 26.54 -18.09
C ALA A 801 1.59 27.97 -17.87
N LYS A 802 0.81 29.00 -18.21
CA LYS A 802 1.15 30.42 -18.05
C LYS A 802 0.59 31.08 -16.80
N ARG A 803 -0.29 30.42 -16.10
CA ARG A 803 -0.85 30.88 -14.82
C ARG A 803 0.04 30.50 -13.65
#